data_a76ecee564f82e490b25e92573a51093
#
_entry.id   a76ecee564f82e490b25e92573a51093
#
_cell.length_a   1.000
_cell.length_b   1.000
_cell.length_c   1.000
_cell.angle_alpha   90.00
_cell.angle_beta   90.00
_cell.angle_gamma   90.00
#
_symmetry.space_group_name_H-M   'P 1'
#
loop_
_entity.id
_entity.type
_entity.pdbx_description
1 polymer ?
#
loop_
_entity_poly.entity_id
_entity_poly.type
_entity_poly.pdbx_seq_one_letter_code
_entity_poly.pdbx_strand_id
1 'polypeptide(L)'
;VSRRFHFISLAALILLFSFSHSLVAAPAPQHDQFRVAVYIPVSVVQKMRDPAYLQKSWDDLSSQVKIDKVYIETYRSGIIADDANLEQVKAFFASRNVQTAGGIAYVGRGDTAGADAPDDSGGQFVSMCYTDPKQREYVKHIAEITARHFDEIMLDDFFFNNTKYDSDIAAKGNQTWDAFRLKLMDDVSRDLVLGPARAVNPKVKIIIKFPNWYEHFQANGYDLDQEPKLFDGIYTGTETRDPEDNDQHLQQYESYEIIRYFDNIAPRRNGGGWVDIYDSRYIDRYAEQLWDTMLAKTPQMMLFQYSDLLRPAEMGNRQAWSSLPTTFTAAGLDKWHAASDTSAPITYATAAGYALSQVNAVLGKLGRPIGIASYKPYQSTGEDFLQNHLGMIGIPIDMRPEFPTDAHTVLLTEQAKFDPDLVGKIRAHLEQGGDVVVTTGLLKQLQGKGLEQIADIHTTGNVLRVNAYWGGYGAGSGANLGKTSEILVPEIAFLTNDAWPIVRGTAGGRGAPLLLMDRYSKGILYVLTIPENANDLYALPQPVLTAIRRYILSGFRFMLDAPSKVSLFPYDNRTFVVQSFLDTPADITISLLDQASHLRNLATGEETEGKVAAATRGSRHALHVEFHITIQPHSILAFAEEQ
;
A
#
# COMPACT_ATOMS: atom_id res chain seq x y z
N VAL A 1 -14.99 -77.56 62.10
CA VAL A 1 -15.75 -76.41 62.55
C VAL A 1 -16.06 -75.54 61.31
N SER A 2 -17.31 -75.56 60.94
CA SER A 2 -17.92 -74.87 59.75
C SER A 2 -18.21 -73.41 60.04
N ARG A 3 -17.95 -72.53 59.14
CA ARG A 3 -18.73 -71.27 59.00
C ARG A 3 -18.97 -70.93 57.55
N ARG A 4 -20.25 -70.94 57.20
CA ARG A 4 -20.84 -70.46 55.95
C ARG A 4 -20.79 -68.95 55.91
N PHE A 5 -20.39 -68.34 54.75
CA PHE A 5 -20.63 -66.95 54.46
C PHE A 5 -21.59 -66.83 53.27
N HIS A 6 -22.61 -66.01 53.48
CA HIS A 6 -23.65 -65.70 52.47
C HIS A 6 -23.15 -64.66 51.48
N PHE A 7 -23.28 -64.90 50.20
CA PHE A 7 -23.12 -63.92 49.13
C PHE A 7 -24.43 -63.14 48.95
N ILE A 8 -24.37 -61.81 49.19
CA ILE A 8 -25.41 -60.88 48.84
C ILE A 8 -25.03 -60.29 47.46
N SER A 9 -25.84 -60.57 46.43
CA SER A 9 -25.72 -59.99 45.11
C SER A 9 -26.18 -58.54 45.12
N LEU A 10 -25.27 -57.60 44.87
CA LEU A 10 -25.59 -56.18 44.65
C LEU A 10 -25.64 -55.92 43.15
N ALA A 11 -26.83 -55.73 42.60
CA ALA A 11 -27.02 -55.34 41.22
C ALA A 11 -26.69 -53.84 41.10
N ALA A 12 -25.57 -53.50 40.47
CA ALA A 12 -25.20 -52.14 40.14
C ALA A 12 -25.89 -51.70 38.88
N LEU A 13 -26.81 -50.76 38.99
CA LEU A 13 -27.48 -50.06 37.89
C LEU A 13 -26.52 -49.03 37.29
N ILE A 14 -25.92 -49.33 36.13
CA ILE A 14 -25.06 -48.38 35.41
C ILE A 14 -26.01 -47.40 34.65
N LEU A 15 -26.16 -46.18 35.16
CA LEU A 15 -26.72 -45.05 34.45
C LEU A 15 -25.66 -44.53 33.47
N LEU A 16 -25.87 -44.81 32.16
CA LEU A 16 -25.16 -44.20 31.07
C LEU A 16 -25.59 -42.72 30.95
N PHE A 17 -24.81 -41.82 31.54
CA PHE A 17 -24.87 -40.41 31.21
C PHE A 17 -24.21 -40.21 29.84
N SER A 18 -25.04 -40.06 28.80
CA SER A 18 -24.58 -39.56 27.49
C SER A 18 -24.17 -38.09 27.66
N PHE A 19 -22.87 -37.84 27.85
CA PHE A 19 -22.31 -36.50 27.69
C PHE A 19 -22.36 -36.18 26.20
N SER A 20 -23.35 -35.42 25.79
CA SER A 20 -23.33 -34.73 24.52
C SER A 20 -22.18 -33.72 24.60
N HIS A 21 -21.01 -34.08 24.07
CA HIS A 21 -19.94 -33.12 23.80
C HIS A 21 -20.48 -32.21 22.69
N SER A 22 -20.99 -31.06 23.07
CA SER A 22 -21.11 -29.94 22.13
C SER A 22 -19.68 -29.69 21.61
N LEU A 23 -19.44 -30.09 20.36
CA LEU A 23 -18.28 -29.63 19.63
C LEU A 23 -18.36 -28.11 19.59
N VAL A 24 -17.65 -27.46 20.50
CA VAL A 24 -17.40 -26.02 20.40
C VAL A 24 -16.65 -25.85 19.07
N ALA A 25 -17.27 -25.18 18.11
CA ALA A 25 -16.64 -24.83 16.86
C ALA A 25 -15.27 -24.21 17.17
N ALA A 26 -14.24 -24.69 16.46
CA ALA A 26 -12.90 -24.11 16.63
C ALA A 26 -13.03 -22.60 16.40
N PRO A 27 -12.44 -21.76 17.29
CA PRO A 27 -12.50 -20.31 17.11
C PRO A 27 -11.93 -19.98 15.72
N ALA A 28 -12.54 -19.03 15.03
CA ALA A 28 -12.03 -18.51 13.78
C ALA A 28 -10.52 -18.20 13.91
N PRO A 29 -9.69 -18.47 12.89
CA PRO A 29 -8.25 -18.29 12.97
C PRO A 29 -7.92 -16.91 13.53
N GLN A 30 -7.09 -16.86 14.56
CA GLN A 30 -6.64 -15.59 15.12
C GLN A 30 -5.53 -15.03 14.24
N HIS A 31 -5.64 -13.75 13.86
CA HIS A 31 -4.53 -13.04 13.26
C HIS A 31 -3.55 -12.65 14.37
N ASP A 32 -2.38 -13.30 14.41
CA ASP A 32 -1.40 -13.11 15.48
C ASP A 32 -0.52 -11.88 15.25
N GLN A 33 -0.42 -11.44 14.01
CA GLN A 33 0.56 -10.43 13.58
C GLN A 33 -0.04 -9.04 13.41
N PHE A 34 -1.35 -8.93 13.31
CA PHE A 34 -2.07 -7.67 13.10
C PHE A 34 -3.49 -7.76 13.65
N ARG A 35 -4.15 -6.63 13.70
CA ARG A 35 -5.56 -6.53 14.06
C ARG A 35 -6.42 -6.25 12.83
N VAL A 36 -7.67 -6.65 12.88
CA VAL A 36 -8.68 -6.30 11.88
C VAL A 36 -9.68 -5.34 12.48
N ALA A 37 -9.86 -4.21 11.81
CA ALA A 37 -10.89 -3.24 12.13
C ALA A 37 -11.93 -3.16 10.99
N VAL A 38 -13.15 -2.76 11.34
CA VAL A 38 -14.23 -2.53 10.37
C VAL A 38 -14.81 -1.14 10.61
N TYR A 39 -15.01 -0.39 9.53
CA TYR A 39 -15.68 0.90 9.58
C TYR A 39 -17.19 0.76 9.39
N ILE A 40 -17.98 1.40 10.23
CA ILE A 40 -19.44 1.37 10.23
C ILE A 40 -19.95 2.77 9.90
N PRO A 41 -20.34 3.05 8.65
CA PRO A 41 -20.90 4.34 8.26
C PRO A 41 -22.15 4.71 9.05
N VAL A 42 -22.39 6.00 9.25
CA VAL A 42 -23.52 6.50 10.06
C VAL A 42 -24.89 5.97 9.59
N SER A 43 -25.06 5.77 8.29
CA SER A 43 -26.29 5.17 7.73
C SER A 43 -26.50 3.72 8.17
N VAL A 44 -25.41 2.97 8.38
CA VAL A 44 -25.46 1.61 8.93
C VAL A 44 -25.69 1.66 10.44
N VAL A 45 -25.05 2.61 11.15
CA VAL A 45 -25.31 2.86 12.58
C VAL A 45 -26.80 3.10 12.82
N GLN A 46 -27.46 3.87 11.94
CA GLN A 46 -28.91 4.09 12.03
C GLN A 46 -29.73 2.78 11.91
N LYS A 47 -29.32 1.85 11.03
CA LYS A 47 -29.97 0.53 10.90
C LYS A 47 -29.74 -0.34 12.14
N MET A 48 -28.62 -0.18 12.81
CA MET A 48 -28.27 -0.91 14.04
C MET A 48 -29.11 -0.51 15.27
N ARG A 49 -29.99 0.49 15.13
CA ARG A 49 -31.04 0.76 16.13
C ARG A 49 -31.96 -0.43 16.32
N ASP A 50 -32.18 -1.25 15.30
CA ASP A 50 -32.85 -2.52 15.40
C ASP A 50 -31.91 -3.59 15.97
N PRO A 51 -32.15 -4.10 17.20
CA PRO A 51 -31.30 -5.13 17.82
C PRO A 51 -31.24 -6.43 17.01
N ALA A 52 -32.30 -6.78 16.30
CA ALA A 52 -32.35 -8.00 15.49
C ALA A 52 -31.41 -7.88 14.26
N TYR A 53 -31.44 -6.71 13.60
CA TYR A 53 -30.49 -6.41 12.53
C TYR A 53 -29.06 -6.42 13.04
N LEU A 54 -28.78 -5.74 14.15
CA LEU A 54 -27.43 -5.66 14.74
C LEU A 54 -26.89 -7.05 15.07
N GLN A 55 -27.69 -7.88 15.75
CA GLN A 55 -27.28 -9.25 16.11
C GLN A 55 -27.02 -10.09 14.87
N LYS A 56 -27.98 -10.15 13.94
CA LYS A 56 -27.87 -11.00 12.75
C LYS A 56 -26.69 -10.59 11.88
N SER A 57 -26.55 -9.31 11.58
CA SER A 57 -25.48 -8.82 10.71
C SER A 57 -24.10 -9.03 11.33
N TRP A 58 -23.98 -8.92 12.66
CA TRP A 58 -22.75 -9.23 13.38
C TRP A 58 -22.41 -10.73 13.33
N ASP A 59 -23.39 -11.59 13.56
CA ASP A 59 -23.18 -13.04 13.53
C ASP A 59 -22.73 -13.49 12.13
N ASP A 60 -23.37 -12.95 11.09
CA ASP A 60 -23.00 -13.23 9.70
C ASP A 60 -21.57 -12.74 9.40
N LEU A 61 -21.16 -11.57 9.88
CA LEU A 61 -19.85 -10.99 9.64
C LEU A 61 -18.74 -11.69 10.43
N SER A 62 -18.95 -11.80 11.75
CA SER A 62 -17.93 -12.30 12.68
C SER A 62 -17.65 -13.79 12.54
N SER A 63 -18.57 -14.56 11.96
CA SER A 63 -18.35 -15.97 11.62
C SER A 63 -17.37 -16.16 10.46
N GLN A 64 -17.18 -15.15 9.60
CA GLN A 64 -16.40 -15.25 8.36
C GLN A 64 -15.02 -14.56 8.46
N VAL A 65 -14.91 -13.54 9.29
CA VAL A 65 -13.66 -12.81 9.56
C VAL A 65 -13.60 -12.38 11.01
N LYS A 66 -12.46 -12.59 11.67
CA LYS A 66 -12.26 -12.09 13.04
C LYS A 66 -12.09 -10.59 13.02
N ILE A 67 -12.87 -9.89 13.84
CA ILE A 67 -12.84 -8.44 13.98
C ILE A 67 -12.42 -8.10 15.41
N ASP A 68 -11.36 -7.31 15.54
CA ASP A 68 -10.81 -6.87 16.83
C ASP A 68 -11.36 -5.50 17.24
N LYS A 69 -11.78 -4.67 16.26
CA LYS A 69 -12.19 -3.29 16.50
C LYS A 69 -13.24 -2.83 15.47
N VAL A 70 -14.14 -1.95 15.90
CA VAL A 70 -15.04 -1.23 15.00
C VAL A 70 -14.90 0.27 15.18
N TYR A 71 -14.91 1.00 14.06
CA TYR A 71 -15.03 2.46 14.04
C TYR A 71 -16.46 2.81 13.71
N ILE A 72 -17.16 3.43 14.66
CA ILE A 72 -18.58 3.76 14.59
C ILE A 72 -18.69 5.22 14.16
N GLU A 73 -19.15 5.45 12.94
CA GLU A 73 -19.24 6.80 12.40
C GLU A 73 -20.38 7.59 13.06
N THR A 74 -20.05 8.79 13.50
CA THR A 74 -20.99 9.70 14.15
C THR A 74 -21.57 10.72 13.19
N TYR A 75 -20.85 11.04 12.11
CA TYR A 75 -21.24 12.06 11.13
C TYR A 75 -20.79 11.72 9.72
N ARG A 76 -21.69 11.90 8.75
CA ARG A 76 -21.41 11.95 7.30
C ARG A 76 -22.57 12.65 6.58
N SER A 77 -22.29 13.59 5.68
CA SER A 77 -23.26 14.22 4.76
C SER A 77 -24.51 14.78 5.46
N GLY A 78 -24.34 15.52 6.56
CA GLY A 78 -25.44 16.11 7.34
C GLY A 78 -26.17 15.14 8.28
N ILE A 79 -25.82 13.87 8.30
CA ILE A 79 -26.42 12.88 9.19
C ILE A 79 -25.56 12.77 10.45
N ILE A 80 -26.17 13.02 11.62
CA ILE A 80 -25.56 12.79 12.93
C ILE A 80 -26.21 11.56 13.56
N ALA A 81 -25.39 10.67 14.14
CA ALA A 81 -25.87 9.51 14.87
C ALA A 81 -26.53 9.94 16.20
N ASP A 82 -27.62 9.28 16.56
CA ASP A 82 -28.33 9.49 17.82
C ASP A 82 -27.55 8.93 19.01
N ASP A 83 -27.44 9.70 20.11
CA ASP A 83 -26.65 9.34 21.29
C ASP A 83 -27.08 7.98 21.89
N ALA A 84 -28.40 7.73 22.03
CA ALA A 84 -28.89 6.49 22.59
C ALA A 84 -28.52 5.28 21.71
N ASN A 85 -28.61 5.46 20.39
CA ASN A 85 -28.20 4.42 19.44
C ASN A 85 -26.69 4.17 19.49
N LEU A 86 -25.86 5.21 19.60
CA LEU A 86 -24.41 5.06 19.76
C LEU A 86 -24.07 4.23 21.00
N GLU A 87 -24.67 4.55 22.15
CA GLU A 87 -24.42 3.79 23.38
C GLU A 87 -24.91 2.34 23.30
N GLN A 88 -26.06 2.08 22.64
CA GLN A 88 -26.53 0.72 22.38
C GLN A 88 -25.51 -0.08 21.53
N VAL A 89 -25.04 0.50 20.43
CA VAL A 89 -24.09 -0.16 19.51
C VAL A 89 -22.74 -0.39 20.20
N LYS A 90 -22.23 0.60 20.96
CA LYS A 90 -21.02 0.45 21.77
C LYS A 90 -21.14 -0.68 22.78
N ALA A 91 -22.23 -0.72 23.55
CA ALA A 91 -22.47 -1.77 24.54
C ALA A 91 -22.55 -3.16 23.91
N PHE A 92 -23.17 -3.27 22.72
CA PHE A 92 -23.23 -4.52 21.96
C PHE A 92 -21.82 -5.04 21.62
N PHE A 93 -20.96 -4.21 21.05
CA PHE A 93 -19.60 -4.63 20.67
C PHE A 93 -18.71 -4.88 21.90
N ALA A 94 -18.80 -4.03 22.92
CA ALA A 94 -18.06 -4.21 24.16
C ALA A 94 -18.37 -5.55 24.85
N SER A 95 -19.65 -5.99 24.85
CA SER A 95 -20.07 -7.29 25.40
C SER A 95 -19.47 -8.49 24.68
N ARG A 96 -18.88 -8.27 23.49
CA ARG A 96 -18.23 -9.27 22.63
C ARG A 96 -16.71 -9.13 22.57
N ASN A 97 -16.13 -8.32 23.45
CA ASN A 97 -14.69 -7.99 23.49
C ASN A 97 -14.17 -7.33 22.20
N VAL A 98 -15.04 -6.66 21.44
CA VAL A 98 -14.67 -5.87 20.29
C VAL A 98 -14.45 -4.42 20.73
N GLN A 99 -13.27 -3.87 20.42
CA GLN A 99 -12.96 -2.48 20.73
C GLN A 99 -13.84 -1.54 19.89
N THR A 100 -14.21 -0.40 20.46
CA THR A 100 -14.99 0.63 19.74
C THR A 100 -14.23 1.94 19.69
N ALA A 101 -14.31 2.62 18.54
CA ALA A 101 -13.78 3.95 18.31
C ALA A 101 -14.80 4.75 17.50
N GLY A 102 -14.70 6.08 17.52
CA GLY A 102 -15.53 6.97 16.71
C GLY A 102 -14.96 7.17 15.30
N GLY A 103 -15.84 7.45 14.36
CA GLY A 103 -15.47 7.87 13.00
C GLY A 103 -16.17 9.18 12.64
N ILE A 104 -15.50 10.03 11.86
CA ILE A 104 -16.08 11.25 11.30
C ILE A 104 -15.69 11.35 9.84
N ALA A 105 -16.68 11.53 8.95
CA ALA A 105 -16.45 11.93 7.57
C ALA A 105 -17.00 13.35 7.36
N TYR A 106 -16.12 14.34 7.24
CA TYR A 106 -16.49 15.74 7.04
C TYR A 106 -16.95 16.03 5.60
N VAL A 107 -17.84 15.17 5.09
CA VAL A 107 -18.49 15.38 3.79
C VAL A 107 -19.57 16.43 3.95
N GLY A 108 -19.55 17.48 3.13
CA GLY A 108 -20.59 18.48 3.05
C GLY A 108 -21.85 17.94 2.36
N ARG A 109 -22.99 18.56 2.68
CA ARG A 109 -24.24 18.39 1.93
C ARG A 109 -24.70 19.76 1.47
N GLY A 110 -25.56 19.85 0.43
CA GLY A 110 -25.97 21.12 -0.16
C GLY A 110 -26.37 22.23 0.83
N ASP A 111 -27.07 21.87 1.92
CA ASP A 111 -27.46 22.77 3.01
C ASP A 111 -26.34 23.00 4.06
N THR A 112 -25.32 22.17 4.08
CA THR A 112 -24.18 22.23 5.00
C THR A 112 -22.85 22.58 4.31
N ALA A 113 -22.84 22.67 2.96
CA ALA A 113 -21.65 22.95 2.17
C ALA A 113 -21.31 24.45 2.02
N GLY A 114 -22.14 25.34 2.57
CA GLY A 114 -22.00 26.78 2.49
C GLY A 114 -23.14 27.44 1.69
N ALA A 115 -23.38 28.73 1.95
CA ALA A 115 -24.53 29.46 1.37
C ALA A 115 -24.51 29.57 -0.17
N ASP A 116 -23.36 29.38 -0.80
CA ASP A 116 -23.14 29.52 -2.24
C ASP A 116 -22.99 28.17 -2.98
N ALA A 117 -23.21 27.02 -2.28
CA ALA A 117 -23.12 25.70 -2.91
C ALA A 117 -24.30 25.51 -3.88
N PRO A 118 -24.06 25.04 -5.13
CA PRO A 118 -25.14 24.64 -6.02
C PRO A 118 -26.02 23.56 -5.42
N ASP A 119 -27.33 23.59 -5.70
CA ASP A 119 -28.34 22.66 -5.14
C ASP A 119 -28.04 21.16 -5.40
N ASP A 120 -27.25 20.83 -6.39
CA ASP A 120 -26.85 19.47 -6.78
C ASP A 120 -25.44 19.06 -6.31
N SER A 121 -24.76 19.91 -5.50
CA SER A 121 -23.40 19.69 -5.01
C SER A 121 -23.28 18.62 -3.91
N GLY A 122 -24.30 17.81 -3.67
CA GLY A 122 -24.36 16.77 -2.64
C GLY A 122 -23.55 15.50 -2.92
N GLY A 123 -22.49 15.58 -3.73
CA GLY A 123 -21.56 14.46 -3.94
C GLY A 123 -20.63 14.22 -2.75
N GLN A 124 -20.19 13.00 -2.58
CA GLN A 124 -19.28 12.60 -1.50
C GLN A 124 -17.91 13.34 -1.52
N PHE A 125 -17.59 14.04 -2.59
CA PHE A 125 -16.33 14.79 -2.75
C PHE A 125 -16.45 16.29 -2.44
N VAL A 126 -17.55 16.72 -1.85
CA VAL A 126 -17.72 18.10 -1.40
C VAL A 126 -17.23 18.22 0.05
N SER A 127 -16.13 18.95 0.26
CA SER A 127 -15.65 19.25 1.60
C SER A 127 -16.52 20.32 2.28
N MET A 128 -16.39 20.45 3.61
CA MET A 128 -16.94 21.57 4.35
C MET A 128 -16.26 22.89 3.93
N CYS A 129 -17.00 24.00 3.93
CA CYS A 129 -16.43 25.34 3.74
C CYS A 129 -15.83 25.84 5.06
N TYR A 130 -14.55 25.66 5.24
CA TYR A 130 -13.86 26.02 6.50
C TYR A 130 -13.59 27.51 6.67
N THR A 131 -13.98 28.35 5.70
CA THR A 131 -13.96 29.81 5.80
C THR A 131 -15.31 30.40 6.19
N ASP A 132 -16.40 29.63 6.08
CA ASP A 132 -17.73 30.05 6.51
C ASP A 132 -17.88 29.88 8.04
N PRO A 133 -18.27 30.95 8.80
CA PRO A 133 -18.37 30.87 10.26
C PRO A 133 -19.37 29.85 10.77
N LYS A 134 -20.49 29.61 10.06
CA LYS A 134 -21.51 28.62 10.46
C LYS A 134 -20.98 27.19 10.27
N GLN A 135 -20.27 26.94 9.17
CA GLN A 135 -19.63 25.65 8.92
C GLN A 135 -18.54 25.37 9.94
N ARG A 136 -17.74 26.36 10.32
CA ARG A 136 -16.71 26.22 11.36
C ARG A 136 -17.31 25.80 12.71
N GLU A 137 -18.40 26.42 13.15
CA GLU A 137 -19.08 26.02 14.39
C GLU A 137 -19.72 24.63 14.27
N TYR A 138 -20.18 24.24 13.08
CA TYR A 138 -20.73 22.91 12.84
C TYR A 138 -19.65 21.83 12.88
N VAL A 139 -18.50 22.05 12.24
CA VAL A 139 -17.34 21.15 12.31
C VAL A 139 -16.89 20.92 13.75
N LYS A 140 -16.77 22.00 14.53
CA LYS A 140 -16.43 21.98 15.95
C LYS A 140 -17.46 21.15 16.74
N HIS A 141 -18.75 21.40 16.53
CA HIS A 141 -19.84 20.64 17.17
C HIS A 141 -19.75 19.14 16.90
N ILE A 142 -19.45 18.72 15.64
CA ILE A 142 -19.28 17.32 15.29
C ILE A 142 -18.10 16.70 16.08
N ALA A 143 -16.96 17.39 16.17
CA ALA A 143 -15.81 16.92 16.95
C ALA A 143 -16.18 16.74 18.44
N GLU A 144 -16.90 17.71 19.03
CA GLU A 144 -17.32 17.69 20.41
C GLU A 144 -18.30 16.56 20.73
N ILE A 145 -19.33 16.34 19.89
CA ILE A 145 -20.27 15.23 20.10
C ILE A 145 -19.59 13.87 19.99
N THR A 146 -18.68 13.71 19.03
CA THR A 146 -17.96 12.44 18.87
C THR A 146 -17.05 12.16 20.06
N ALA A 147 -16.33 13.20 20.54
CA ALA A 147 -15.45 13.07 21.70
C ALA A 147 -16.16 12.75 23.01
N ARG A 148 -17.46 13.06 23.14
CA ARG A 148 -18.28 12.62 24.30
C ARG A 148 -18.46 11.12 24.38
N HIS A 149 -18.47 10.44 23.24
CA HIS A 149 -18.76 9.03 23.15
C HIS A 149 -17.52 8.14 23.04
N PHE A 150 -16.40 8.67 22.54
CA PHE A 150 -15.23 7.86 22.19
C PHE A 150 -13.92 8.45 22.69
N ASP A 151 -13.02 7.56 23.18
CA ASP A 151 -11.65 7.89 23.57
C ASP A 151 -10.67 7.82 22.39
N GLU A 152 -11.12 7.36 21.23
CA GLU A 152 -10.38 7.37 19.97
C GLU A 152 -11.34 7.73 18.83
N ILE A 153 -10.88 8.60 17.93
CA ILE A 153 -11.66 9.08 16.79
C ILE A 153 -10.77 9.01 15.55
N MET A 154 -11.32 8.48 14.44
CA MET A 154 -10.71 8.53 13.13
C MET A 154 -11.41 9.56 12.26
N LEU A 155 -10.65 10.47 11.68
CA LEU A 155 -11.10 11.32 10.60
C LEU A 155 -10.89 10.57 9.30
N ASP A 156 -11.98 10.33 8.57
CA ASP A 156 -11.96 9.78 7.22
C ASP A 156 -11.25 10.76 6.25
N ASP A 157 -10.77 10.29 5.12
CA ASP A 157 -10.03 11.07 4.12
C ASP A 157 -10.84 12.18 3.43
N PHE A 158 -12.06 12.43 3.88
CA PHE A 158 -12.84 13.63 3.53
C PHE A 158 -12.52 14.85 4.40
N PHE A 159 -11.50 14.78 5.25
CA PHE A 159 -11.00 15.93 6.01
C PHE A 159 -9.98 16.71 5.20
N PHE A 160 -10.46 17.42 4.17
CA PHE A 160 -9.67 18.22 3.22
C PHE A 160 -10.45 19.46 2.79
N ASN A 161 -9.81 20.37 2.03
CA ASN A 161 -10.47 21.54 1.44
C ASN A 161 -10.30 21.57 -0.08
N ASN A 162 -11.41 21.50 -0.81
CA ASN A 162 -11.46 21.71 -2.27
C ASN A 162 -12.41 22.84 -2.67
N THR A 163 -13.03 23.53 -1.72
CA THR A 163 -13.97 24.64 -1.97
C THR A 163 -13.27 25.87 -2.52
N LYS A 164 -14.03 26.67 -3.29
CA LYS A 164 -13.59 27.93 -3.90
C LYS A 164 -14.75 28.93 -3.88
N TYR A 165 -15.48 28.99 -2.75
CA TYR A 165 -16.55 29.98 -2.57
C TYR A 165 -15.99 31.39 -2.37
N ASP A 166 -16.84 32.42 -2.42
CA ASP A 166 -16.41 33.81 -2.27
C ASP A 166 -15.64 34.05 -0.95
N SER A 167 -16.05 33.38 0.11
CA SER A 167 -15.33 33.40 1.40
C SER A 167 -13.93 32.81 1.31
N ASP A 168 -13.74 31.71 0.56
CA ASP A 168 -12.44 31.09 0.35
C ASP A 168 -11.54 31.99 -0.50
N ILE A 169 -12.07 32.56 -1.58
CA ILE A 169 -11.35 33.49 -2.46
C ILE A 169 -10.91 34.73 -1.67
N ALA A 170 -11.80 35.28 -0.86
CA ALA A 170 -11.49 36.45 -0.02
C ALA A 170 -10.42 36.13 1.03
N ALA A 171 -10.52 34.97 1.70
CA ALA A 171 -9.57 34.54 2.71
C ALA A 171 -8.19 34.18 2.12
N LYS A 172 -8.17 33.57 0.93
CA LYS A 172 -6.95 33.23 0.20
C LYS A 172 -6.14 34.48 -0.20
N GLY A 173 -6.81 35.54 -0.63
CA GLY A 173 -6.15 36.75 -1.14
C GLY A 173 -5.15 36.44 -2.26
N ASN A 174 -3.91 36.91 -2.09
CA ASN A 174 -2.83 36.74 -3.09
C ASN A 174 -2.02 35.42 -2.94
N GLN A 175 -2.36 34.56 -1.98
CA GLN A 175 -1.67 33.28 -1.81
C GLN A 175 -1.98 32.32 -2.98
N THR A 176 -1.13 31.31 -3.18
CA THR A 176 -1.50 30.13 -4.00
C THR A 176 -2.58 29.31 -3.28
N TRP A 177 -3.32 28.49 -4.01
CA TRP A 177 -4.31 27.61 -3.39
C TRP A 177 -3.65 26.63 -2.42
N ASP A 178 -2.50 26.08 -2.76
CA ASP A 178 -1.76 25.14 -1.92
C ASP A 178 -1.36 25.78 -0.59
N ALA A 179 -0.70 26.95 -0.63
CA ALA A 179 -0.27 27.67 0.57
C ALA A 179 -1.45 28.06 1.46
N PHE A 180 -2.57 28.50 0.84
CA PHE A 180 -3.78 28.85 1.56
C PHE A 180 -4.41 27.63 2.24
N ARG A 181 -4.57 26.52 1.50
CA ARG A 181 -5.22 25.32 2.00
C ARG A 181 -4.43 24.60 3.07
N LEU A 182 -3.10 24.49 2.91
CA LEU A 182 -2.23 23.96 3.97
C LEU A 182 -2.41 24.73 5.29
N LYS A 183 -2.30 26.07 5.23
CA LYS A 183 -2.51 26.90 6.42
C LYS A 183 -3.92 26.77 6.99
N LEU A 184 -4.95 26.76 6.12
CA LEU A 184 -6.34 26.65 6.54
C LEU A 184 -6.58 25.33 7.27
N MET A 185 -6.13 24.19 6.72
CA MET A 185 -6.36 22.89 7.32
C MET A 185 -5.58 22.69 8.60
N ASP A 186 -4.38 23.25 8.73
CA ASP A 186 -3.66 23.32 10.01
C ASP A 186 -4.45 24.06 11.09
N ASP A 187 -4.99 25.23 10.75
CA ASP A 187 -5.81 26.03 11.70
C ASP A 187 -7.11 25.27 12.05
N VAL A 188 -7.78 24.67 11.05
CA VAL A 188 -8.99 23.84 11.26
C VAL A 188 -8.70 22.64 12.16
N SER A 189 -7.59 21.95 11.92
CA SER A 189 -7.17 20.80 12.72
C SER A 189 -7.02 21.17 14.19
N ARG A 190 -6.33 22.28 14.49
CA ARG A 190 -6.11 22.74 15.87
C ARG A 190 -7.38 23.29 16.52
N ASP A 191 -8.06 24.21 15.84
CA ASP A 191 -9.08 25.07 16.45
C ASP A 191 -10.49 24.46 16.38
N LEU A 192 -10.78 23.62 15.37
CA LEU A 192 -12.12 23.09 15.17
C LEU A 192 -12.24 21.60 15.50
N VAL A 193 -11.13 20.87 15.53
CA VAL A 193 -11.14 19.42 15.79
C VAL A 193 -10.41 19.09 17.09
N LEU A 194 -9.10 19.26 17.14
CA LEU A 194 -8.27 18.82 18.27
C LEU A 194 -8.61 19.55 19.57
N GLY A 195 -8.67 20.88 19.52
CA GLY A 195 -8.97 21.72 20.68
C GLY A 195 -10.35 21.42 21.28
N PRO A 196 -11.45 21.53 20.51
CA PRO A 196 -12.79 21.25 20.99
C PRO A 196 -12.98 19.81 21.48
N ALA A 197 -12.50 18.81 20.74
CA ALA A 197 -12.60 17.43 21.16
C ALA A 197 -11.90 17.16 22.50
N ARG A 198 -10.67 17.68 22.68
CA ARG A 198 -9.89 17.55 23.91
C ARG A 198 -10.44 18.37 25.08
N ALA A 199 -11.16 19.46 24.81
CA ALA A 199 -11.90 20.19 25.84
C ALA A 199 -13.05 19.37 26.43
N VAL A 200 -13.70 18.55 25.61
CA VAL A 200 -14.78 17.64 26.02
C VAL A 200 -14.22 16.37 26.66
N ASN A 201 -13.25 15.75 26.01
CA ASN A 201 -12.61 14.53 26.47
C ASN A 201 -11.08 14.66 26.43
N PRO A 202 -10.43 14.98 27.54
CA PRO A 202 -8.97 15.17 27.60
C PRO A 202 -8.15 13.91 27.27
N LYS A 203 -8.77 12.73 27.19
CA LYS A 203 -8.10 11.47 26.88
C LYS A 203 -8.21 11.11 25.39
N VAL A 204 -9.04 11.82 24.63
CA VAL A 204 -9.32 11.47 23.25
C VAL A 204 -8.06 11.49 22.40
N LYS A 205 -7.87 10.42 21.65
CA LYS A 205 -6.87 10.31 20.58
C LYS A 205 -7.56 10.52 19.25
N ILE A 206 -7.00 11.38 18.42
CA ILE A 206 -7.54 11.69 17.11
C ILE A 206 -6.54 11.26 16.05
N ILE A 207 -7.00 10.43 15.13
CA ILE A 207 -6.23 9.84 14.03
C ILE A 207 -6.74 10.46 12.72
N ILE A 208 -5.84 10.92 11.88
CA ILE A 208 -6.17 11.40 10.53
C ILE A 208 -5.86 10.33 9.50
N LYS A 209 -6.78 10.07 8.55
CA LYS A 209 -6.55 9.21 7.40
C LYS A 209 -6.09 10.06 6.22
N PHE A 210 -4.98 9.64 5.60
CA PHE A 210 -4.51 10.18 4.32
C PHE A 210 -4.96 9.26 3.19
N PRO A 211 -5.49 9.80 2.08
CA PRO A 211 -5.85 9.01 0.90
C PRO A 211 -4.62 8.58 0.10
N ASN A 212 -4.81 7.62 -0.82
CA ASN A 212 -3.81 7.21 -1.81
C ASN A 212 -4.19 7.62 -3.24
N TRP A 213 -5.26 8.38 -3.43
CA TRP A 213 -5.82 8.67 -4.75
C TRP A 213 -5.04 9.70 -5.56
N TYR A 214 -4.15 10.48 -4.93
CA TYR A 214 -3.35 11.52 -5.55
C TYR A 214 -2.07 11.77 -4.73
N GLU A 215 -1.07 12.31 -5.39
CA GLU A 215 0.19 12.68 -4.74
C GLU A 215 0.32 14.18 -4.45
N HIS A 216 -0.61 14.98 -4.97
CA HIS A 216 -0.66 16.44 -4.74
C HIS A 216 -1.42 16.77 -3.44
N PHE A 217 -1.00 16.21 -2.33
CA PHE A 217 -1.63 16.33 -1.03
C PHE A 217 -1.90 17.79 -0.63
N GLN A 218 -0.93 18.69 -0.89
CA GLN A 218 -1.04 20.12 -0.62
C GLN A 218 -2.16 20.80 -1.41
N ALA A 219 -2.52 20.30 -2.59
CA ALA A 219 -3.58 20.88 -3.40
C ALA A 219 -4.96 20.79 -2.74
N ASN A 220 -5.13 19.88 -1.80
CA ASN A 220 -6.34 19.70 -0.99
C ASN A 220 -6.12 20.04 0.50
N GLY A 221 -4.94 20.55 0.86
CA GLY A 221 -4.64 21.02 2.20
C GLY A 221 -4.13 19.96 3.16
N TYR A 222 -3.85 18.73 2.70
CA TYR A 222 -3.15 17.75 3.55
C TYR A 222 -1.69 18.16 3.71
N ASP A 223 -1.32 18.54 4.92
CA ASP A 223 0.05 18.91 5.27
C ASP A 223 0.82 17.70 5.80
N LEU A 224 1.54 17.03 4.91
CA LEU A 224 2.31 15.83 5.24
C LEU A 224 3.45 16.09 6.25
N ASP A 225 3.88 17.36 6.42
CA ASP A 225 4.89 17.72 7.41
C ASP A 225 4.26 18.05 8.77
N GLN A 226 3.14 18.79 8.82
CA GLN A 226 2.57 19.29 10.07
C GLN A 226 1.46 18.40 10.63
N GLU A 227 0.50 17.93 9.83
CA GLU A 227 -0.63 17.14 10.33
C GLU A 227 -0.20 15.86 11.03
N PRO A 228 0.77 15.07 10.52
CA PRO A 228 1.25 13.89 11.26
C PRO A 228 1.82 14.21 12.65
N LYS A 229 2.25 15.46 12.91
CA LYS A 229 2.74 15.91 14.22
C LYS A 229 1.62 16.43 15.12
N LEU A 230 0.53 16.95 14.54
CA LEU A 230 -0.62 17.51 15.27
C LEU A 230 -1.53 16.41 15.83
N PHE A 231 -1.82 15.40 15.02
CA PHE A 231 -2.70 14.30 15.39
C PHE A 231 -1.97 13.24 16.23
N ASP A 232 -2.72 12.44 16.99
CA ASP A 232 -2.15 11.39 17.85
C ASP A 232 -1.64 10.18 17.04
N GLY A 233 -2.16 9.99 15.85
CA GLY A 233 -1.75 8.97 14.89
C GLY A 233 -2.23 9.31 13.49
N ILE A 234 -1.74 8.55 12.53
CA ILE A 234 -2.20 8.61 11.14
C ILE A 234 -2.74 7.26 10.70
N TYR A 235 -3.49 7.25 9.61
CA TYR A 235 -3.96 6.08 8.92
C TYR A 235 -3.82 6.29 7.42
N THR A 236 -3.68 5.22 6.64
CA THR A 236 -3.36 5.34 5.20
C THR A 236 -4.39 4.60 4.36
N GLY A 237 -4.95 5.27 3.36
CA GLY A 237 -5.69 4.62 2.28
C GLY A 237 -4.77 3.73 1.47
N THR A 238 -5.22 2.53 1.15
CA THR A 238 -4.45 1.55 0.36
C THR A 238 -5.32 0.86 -0.69
N GLU A 239 -6.45 1.46 -0.99
CA GLU A 239 -7.42 0.97 -1.97
C GLU A 239 -6.94 1.22 -3.40
N THR A 240 -6.23 0.28 -4.00
CA THR A 240 -5.78 0.34 -5.40
C THR A 240 -6.85 -0.13 -6.39
N ARG A 241 -7.80 -0.94 -5.92
CA ARG A 241 -8.93 -1.41 -6.74
C ARG A 241 -8.46 -2.15 -8.00
N ASP A 242 -9.12 -1.98 -9.12
CA ASP A 242 -8.68 -2.53 -10.39
C ASP A 242 -8.03 -1.42 -11.24
N PRO A 243 -6.70 -1.47 -11.50
CA PRO A 243 -5.99 -0.42 -12.22
C PRO A 243 -6.41 -0.25 -13.69
N GLU A 244 -7.11 -1.23 -14.26
CA GLU A 244 -7.59 -1.19 -15.65
C GLU A 244 -9.01 -0.60 -15.74
N ASP A 245 -9.87 -0.90 -14.75
CA ASP A 245 -11.29 -0.52 -14.76
C ASP A 245 -11.59 0.73 -13.90
N ASN A 246 -10.70 1.10 -12.96
CA ASN A 246 -10.88 2.29 -12.13
C ASN A 246 -10.23 3.52 -12.75
N ASP A 247 -10.92 4.65 -12.77
CA ASP A 247 -10.44 5.92 -13.33
C ASP A 247 -9.18 6.48 -12.66
N GLN A 248 -8.83 6.00 -11.46
CA GLN A 248 -7.62 6.41 -10.76
C GLN A 248 -6.36 5.74 -11.32
N HIS A 249 -6.50 4.57 -11.94
CA HIS A 249 -5.41 3.79 -12.55
C HIS A 249 -4.23 3.50 -11.62
N LEU A 250 -4.47 3.40 -10.30
CA LEU A 250 -3.44 3.09 -9.33
C LEU A 250 -2.92 1.66 -9.54
N GLN A 251 -1.60 1.51 -9.54
CA GLN A 251 -1.00 0.19 -9.68
C GLN A 251 -1.07 -0.59 -8.36
N GLN A 252 -1.11 -1.91 -8.40
CA GLN A 252 -1.28 -2.75 -7.21
C GLN A 252 -0.19 -2.51 -6.15
N TYR A 253 1.05 -2.27 -6.58
CA TYR A 253 2.18 -2.01 -5.68
C TYR A 253 1.96 -0.78 -4.78
N GLU A 254 1.06 0.13 -5.14
CA GLU A 254 0.72 1.33 -4.35
C GLU A 254 0.25 0.97 -2.94
N SER A 255 -0.55 -0.09 -2.77
CA SER A 255 -1.03 -0.51 -1.45
C SER A 255 0.11 -0.78 -0.46
N TYR A 256 1.25 -1.28 -0.94
CA TYR A 256 2.46 -1.48 -0.14
C TYR A 256 3.25 -0.18 0.02
N GLU A 257 3.48 0.52 -1.08
CA GLU A 257 4.40 1.65 -1.14
C GLU A 257 3.94 2.83 -0.29
N ILE A 258 2.66 3.18 -0.36
CA ILE A 258 2.10 4.31 0.39
C ILE A 258 2.19 4.09 1.90
N ILE A 259 2.02 2.87 2.39
CA ILE A 259 2.26 2.53 3.79
C ILE A 259 3.72 2.82 4.15
N ARG A 260 4.67 2.42 3.31
CA ARG A 260 6.09 2.65 3.55
C ARG A 260 6.42 4.14 3.65
N TYR A 261 5.83 4.95 2.76
CA TYR A 261 6.01 6.40 2.80
C TYR A 261 5.48 7.02 4.11
N PHE A 262 4.25 6.68 4.50
CA PHE A 262 3.66 7.19 5.72
C PHE A 262 4.31 6.63 7.00
N ASP A 263 4.85 5.41 6.97
CA ASP A 263 5.68 4.89 8.06
C ASP A 263 6.97 5.71 8.24
N ASN A 264 7.57 6.19 7.13
CA ASN A 264 8.75 7.05 7.17
C ASN A 264 8.41 8.50 7.55
N ILE A 265 7.22 9.01 7.21
CA ILE A 265 6.71 10.32 7.66
C ILE A 265 6.41 10.30 9.17
N ALA A 266 5.73 9.27 9.66
CA ALA A 266 5.29 9.18 11.05
C ALA A 266 5.68 7.83 11.68
N PRO A 267 6.98 7.60 11.97
CA PRO A 267 7.47 6.32 12.46
C PRO A 267 6.71 5.83 13.70
N ARG A 268 6.18 4.59 13.62
CA ARG A 268 5.38 3.93 14.67
C ARG A 268 4.05 4.62 15.02
N ARG A 269 3.59 5.55 14.18
CA ARG A 269 2.33 6.28 14.38
C ARG A 269 1.34 6.07 13.24
N ASN A 270 1.73 5.38 12.19
CA ASN A 270 0.81 4.87 11.17
C ASN A 270 0.06 3.67 11.76
N GLY A 271 -1.24 3.84 12.01
CA GLY A 271 -2.09 2.86 12.69
C GLY A 271 -2.54 1.72 11.80
N GLY A 272 -2.51 1.88 10.47
CA GLY A 272 -2.96 0.83 9.57
C GLY A 272 -3.22 1.26 8.13
N GLY A 273 -3.61 0.28 7.34
CA GLY A 273 -4.07 0.45 5.97
C GLY A 273 -5.57 0.25 5.84
N TRP A 274 -6.19 0.93 4.89
CA TRP A 274 -7.62 0.96 4.66
C TRP A 274 -7.94 0.43 3.26
N VAL A 275 -8.76 -0.60 3.16
CA VAL A 275 -9.15 -1.23 1.88
C VAL A 275 -10.65 -1.28 1.77
N ASP A 276 -11.19 -0.98 0.59
CA ASP A 276 -12.60 -1.15 0.23
C ASP A 276 -12.78 -2.17 -0.90
N ILE A 277 -14.04 -2.48 -1.20
CA ILE A 277 -14.42 -3.42 -2.27
C ILE A 277 -14.86 -2.69 -3.55
N TYR A 278 -14.84 -1.35 -3.56
CA TYR A 278 -15.34 -0.58 -4.68
C TYR A 278 -14.44 -0.75 -5.90
N ASP A 279 -15.03 -0.76 -7.07
CA ASP A 279 -14.35 -0.85 -8.36
C ASP A 279 -13.29 -1.96 -8.43
N SER A 280 -13.40 -2.97 -7.56
CA SER A 280 -12.66 -4.22 -7.66
C SER A 280 -13.47 -5.15 -8.56
N ARG A 281 -13.19 -5.11 -9.86
CA ARG A 281 -13.90 -5.90 -10.88
C ARG A 281 -13.93 -7.39 -10.54
N TYR A 282 -12.82 -7.90 -9.98
CA TYR A 282 -12.66 -9.30 -9.63
C TYR A 282 -12.37 -9.45 -8.14
N ILE A 283 -12.93 -10.50 -7.52
CA ILE A 283 -12.71 -10.82 -6.11
C ILE A 283 -11.20 -11.05 -5.80
N ASP A 284 -10.44 -11.51 -6.77
CA ASP A 284 -8.99 -11.69 -6.66
C ASP A 284 -8.27 -10.36 -6.45
N ARG A 285 -8.74 -9.27 -7.07
CA ARG A 285 -8.20 -7.91 -6.87
C ARG A 285 -8.40 -7.42 -5.45
N TYR A 286 -9.54 -7.73 -4.87
CA TYR A 286 -9.79 -7.41 -3.46
C TYR A 286 -8.79 -8.13 -2.53
N ALA A 287 -8.51 -9.41 -2.80
CA ALA A 287 -7.52 -10.16 -2.03
C ALA A 287 -6.09 -9.58 -2.19
N GLU A 288 -5.70 -9.18 -3.40
CA GLU A 288 -4.39 -8.57 -3.68
C GLU A 288 -4.18 -7.29 -2.87
N GLN A 289 -5.15 -6.37 -2.83
CA GLN A 289 -5.07 -5.15 -2.02
C GLN A 289 -4.79 -5.46 -0.54
N LEU A 290 -5.46 -6.50 0.00
CA LEU A 290 -5.27 -6.94 1.39
C LEU A 290 -3.86 -7.48 1.62
N TRP A 291 -3.33 -8.29 0.68
CA TRP A 291 -1.97 -8.82 0.80
C TRP A 291 -0.93 -7.72 0.73
N ASP A 292 -1.00 -6.86 -0.29
CA ASP A 292 -0.01 -5.80 -0.53
C ASP A 292 0.07 -4.83 0.64
N THR A 293 -1.09 -4.43 1.18
CA THR A 293 -1.16 -3.61 2.40
C THR A 293 -0.46 -4.31 3.57
N MET A 294 -0.72 -5.61 3.77
CA MET A 294 -0.14 -6.35 4.90
C MET A 294 1.34 -6.69 4.73
N LEU A 295 1.82 -6.83 3.48
CA LEU A 295 3.26 -7.03 3.20
C LEU A 295 4.10 -5.83 3.66
N ALA A 296 3.55 -4.65 3.76
CA ALA A 296 4.20 -3.49 4.37
C ALA A 296 4.29 -3.59 5.91
N LYS A 297 3.73 -4.65 6.53
CA LYS A 297 3.73 -4.92 7.98
C LYS A 297 3.01 -3.88 8.82
N THR A 298 1.92 -3.35 8.29
CA THR A 298 1.05 -2.45 9.04
C THR A 298 0.38 -3.15 10.24
N PRO A 299 0.20 -2.49 11.39
CA PRO A 299 -0.32 -3.13 12.60
C PRO A 299 -1.81 -3.44 12.56
N GLN A 300 -2.56 -2.81 11.67
CA GLN A 300 -4.00 -3.01 11.54
C GLN A 300 -4.46 -2.93 10.09
N MET A 301 -5.40 -3.79 9.73
CA MET A 301 -6.17 -3.75 8.48
C MET A 301 -7.55 -3.18 8.76
N MET A 302 -7.92 -2.08 8.09
CA MET A 302 -9.27 -1.54 8.09
C MET A 302 -10.02 -2.06 6.87
N LEU A 303 -11.15 -2.70 7.11
CA LEU A 303 -12.07 -3.13 6.08
C LEU A 303 -13.24 -2.12 5.98
N PHE A 304 -13.30 -1.40 4.89
CA PHE A 304 -14.40 -0.51 4.58
C PHE A 304 -15.35 -1.21 3.62
N GLN A 305 -16.61 -1.31 3.85
CA GLN A 305 -17.35 -0.95 5.05
C GLN A 305 -18.25 -2.11 5.50
N TYR A 306 -18.75 -2.04 6.72
CA TYR A 306 -19.51 -3.09 7.40
C TYR A 306 -20.61 -3.73 6.53
N SER A 307 -21.48 -2.93 5.89
CA SER A 307 -22.58 -3.47 5.09
C SER A 307 -22.12 -4.09 3.78
N ASP A 308 -21.02 -3.63 3.20
CA ASP A 308 -20.50 -4.14 1.94
C ASP A 308 -19.77 -5.47 2.12
N LEU A 309 -19.14 -5.67 3.27
CA LEU A 309 -18.57 -6.96 3.64
C LEU A 309 -19.62 -8.08 3.70
N LEU A 310 -20.88 -7.73 4.00
CA LEU A 310 -22.00 -8.67 4.03
C LEU A 310 -22.62 -8.95 2.66
N ARG A 311 -22.21 -8.23 1.61
CA ARG A 311 -22.69 -8.49 0.27
C ARG A 311 -22.20 -9.85 -0.20
N PRO A 312 -23.09 -10.66 -0.84
CA PRO A 312 -22.65 -11.90 -1.48
C PRO A 312 -21.51 -11.64 -2.47
N ALA A 313 -20.45 -12.42 -2.38
CA ALA A 313 -19.37 -12.37 -3.35
C ALA A 313 -19.80 -13.10 -4.63
N GLU A 314 -19.66 -12.41 -5.76
CA GLU A 314 -19.97 -12.99 -7.07
C GLU A 314 -18.83 -13.90 -7.52
N MET A 315 -18.90 -15.18 -7.12
CA MET A 315 -17.85 -16.17 -7.42
C MET A 315 -17.62 -16.41 -8.92
N GLY A 316 -18.62 -16.10 -9.76
CA GLY A 316 -18.46 -16.12 -11.22
C GLY A 316 -17.64 -14.95 -11.76
N ASN A 317 -17.45 -13.90 -10.98
CA ASN A 317 -16.67 -12.72 -11.35
C ASN A 317 -15.19 -12.93 -11.00
N ARG A 318 -14.52 -13.77 -11.74
CA ARG A 318 -13.10 -14.08 -11.61
C ARG A 318 -12.40 -13.98 -12.96
N GLN A 319 -11.10 -13.67 -12.93
CA GLN A 319 -10.27 -13.64 -14.12
C GLN A 319 -10.09 -15.04 -14.75
N ALA A 320 -9.70 -15.09 -16.01
CA ALA A 320 -9.49 -16.33 -16.75
C ALA A 320 -8.46 -17.28 -16.09
N TRP A 321 -7.51 -16.74 -15.31
CA TRP A 321 -6.51 -17.53 -14.58
C TRP A 321 -7.09 -18.31 -13.38
N SER A 322 -8.34 -18.13 -13.03
CA SER A 322 -8.97 -18.75 -11.85
C SER A 322 -8.95 -20.28 -11.83
N SER A 323 -8.72 -20.92 -12.98
CA SER A 323 -8.50 -22.38 -13.09
C SER A 323 -7.07 -22.83 -12.76
N LEU A 324 -6.12 -21.89 -12.63
CA LEU A 324 -4.73 -22.16 -12.30
C LEU A 324 -4.52 -22.21 -10.78
N PRO A 325 -3.45 -22.84 -10.28
CA PRO A 325 -3.15 -22.94 -8.85
C PRO A 325 -2.61 -21.62 -8.29
N THR A 326 -3.44 -20.58 -8.31
CA THR A 326 -3.13 -19.25 -7.74
C THR A 326 -3.15 -19.29 -6.22
N THR A 327 -2.65 -18.24 -5.55
CA THR A 327 -2.71 -18.16 -4.08
C THR A 327 -4.16 -18.06 -3.59
N PHE A 328 -5.00 -17.23 -4.20
CA PHE A 328 -6.42 -17.12 -3.87
C PHE A 328 -7.25 -18.08 -4.74
N THR A 329 -7.56 -19.29 -4.23
CA THR A 329 -8.31 -20.29 -4.98
C THR A 329 -9.78 -20.38 -4.57
N ALA A 330 -10.67 -20.70 -5.51
CA ALA A 330 -12.09 -20.94 -5.20
C ALA A 330 -12.26 -22.08 -4.19
N ALA A 331 -11.55 -23.20 -4.38
CA ALA A 331 -11.61 -24.33 -3.45
C ALA A 331 -11.09 -23.96 -2.03
N GLY A 332 -10.09 -23.10 -1.94
CA GLY A 332 -9.61 -22.58 -0.66
C GLY A 332 -10.65 -21.69 0.02
N LEU A 333 -11.31 -20.82 -0.72
CA LEU A 333 -12.38 -19.97 -0.23
C LEU A 333 -13.59 -20.79 0.24
N ASP A 334 -14.02 -21.80 -0.54
CA ASP A 334 -15.08 -22.73 -0.16
C ASP A 334 -14.75 -23.47 1.13
N LYS A 335 -13.52 -23.96 1.26
CA LYS A 335 -13.04 -24.62 2.49
C LYS A 335 -13.03 -23.68 3.69
N TRP A 336 -12.60 -22.44 3.51
CA TRP A 336 -12.62 -21.41 4.53
C TRP A 336 -14.04 -21.14 5.01
N HIS A 337 -14.96 -20.92 4.07
CA HIS A 337 -16.37 -20.71 4.37
C HIS A 337 -17.01 -21.90 5.09
N ALA A 338 -16.77 -23.13 4.63
CA ALA A 338 -17.28 -24.33 5.29
C ALA A 338 -16.75 -24.49 6.73
N ALA A 339 -15.54 -23.99 7.03
CA ALA A 339 -14.98 -24.01 8.38
C ALA A 339 -15.56 -22.93 9.30
N SER A 340 -16.26 -21.95 8.75
CA SER A 340 -16.85 -20.84 9.51
C SER A 340 -18.17 -21.20 10.21
N ASP A 341 -18.70 -22.41 10.01
CA ASP A 341 -19.96 -22.93 10.59
C ASP A 341 -21.14 -21.93 10.50
N THR A 342 -21.24 -21.26 9.37
CA THR A 342 -22.27 -20.26 9.09
C THR A 342 -23.24 -20.72 8.02
N SER A 343 -24.51 -20.33 8.13
CA SER A 343 -25.51 -20.51 7.08
C SER A 343 -25.55 -19.33 6.08
N ALA A 344 -24.77 -18.27 6.33
CA ALA A 344 -24.68 -17.14 5.43
C ALA A 344 -24.03 -17.58 4.10
N PRO A 345 -24.35 -16.94 2.98
CA PRO A 345 -23.63 -17.20 1.70
C PRO A 345 -22.18 -16.73 1.81
N ILE A 346 -21.34 -17.13 0.86
CA ILE A 346 -20.00 -16.56 0.68
C ILE A 346 -20.13 -15.08 0.39
N THR A 347 -19.50 -14.26 1.22
CA THR A 347 -19.54 -12.79 1.13
C THR A 347 -18.13 -12.21 0.97
N TYR A 348 -18.01 -10.88 0.82
CA TYR A 348 -16.71 -10.22 0.85
C TYR A 348 -16.00 -10.38 2.20
N ALA A 349 -16.74 -10.59 3.32
CA ALA A 349 -16.12 -10.96 4.59
C ALA A 349 -15.42 -12.31 4.52
N THR A 350 -15.99 -13.30 3.81
CA THR A 350 -15.33 -14.59 3.58
C THR A 350 -14.04 -14.40 2.79
N ALA A 351 -14.07 -13.59 1.74
CA ALA A 351 -12.91 -13.29 0.91
C ALA A 351 -11.81 -12.59 1.73
N ALA A 352 -12.19 -11.60 2.54
CA ALA A 352 -11.26 -10.90 3.44
C ALA A 352 -10.63 -11.86 4.45
N GLY A 353 -11.44 -12.67 5.14
CA GLY A 353 -10.96 -13.64 6.12
C GLY A 353 -9.97 -14.62 5.52
N TYR A 354 -10.29 -15.17 4.35
CA TYR A 354 -9.41 -16.10 3.63
C TYR A 354 -8.10 -15.42 3.19
N ALA A 355 -8.16 -14.27 2.53
CA ALA A 355 -6.98 -13.54 2.08
C ALA A 355 -6.05 -13.15 3.25
N LEU A 356 -6.63 -12.62 4.33
CA LEU A 356 -5.87 -12.24 5.53
C LEU A 356 -5.25 -13.45 6.24
N SER A 357 -5.91 -14.63 6.20
CA SER A 357 -5.32 -15.86 6.76
C SER A 357 -4.07 -16.30 5.98
N GLN A 358 -4.04 -16.11 4.67
CA GLN A 358 -2.91 -16.47 3.82
C GLN A 358 -1.67 -15.61 4.14
N VAL A 359 -1.84 -14.31 4.23
CA VAL A 359 -0.72 -13.41 4.56
C VAL A 359 -0.28 -13.59 6.02
N ASN A 360 -1.21 -13.82 6.95
CA ASN A 360 -0.89 -14.08 8.36
C ASN A 360 0.02 -15.30 8.55
N ALA A 361 -0.12 -16.32 7.72
CA ALA A 361 0.69 -17.55 7.77
C ALA A 361 2.20 -17.29 7.57
N VAL A 362 2.54 -16.21 6.87
CA VAL A 362 3.94 -15.85 6.55
C VAL A 362 4.42 -14.59 7.25
N LEU A 363 3.52 -13.64 7.55
CA LEU A 363 3.85 -12.29 8.00
C LEU A 363 4.74 -12.25 9.25
N GLY A 364 4.51 -13.15 10.22
CA GLY A 364 5.31 -13.25 11.43
C GLY A 364 6.75 -13.74 11.22
N LYS A 365 7.03 -14.34 10.06
CA LYS A 365 8.36 -14.84 9.69
C LYS A 365 9.17 -13.80 8.91
N LEU A 366 8.50 -12.80 8.33
CA LEU A 366 9.12 -11.71 7.57
C LEU A 366 9.73 -10.67 8.52
N GLY A 367 10.89 -10.13 8.16
CA GLY A 367 11.56 -9.03 8.86
C GLY A 367 10.89 -7.66 8.67
N ARG A 368 11.67 -6.59 8.82
CA ARG A 368 11.22 -5.25 8.46
C ARG A 368 11.39 -5.06 6.94
N PRO A 369 10.40 -4.45 6.26
CA PRO A 369 10.51 -4.14 4.84
C PRO A 369 11.73 -3.26 4.56
N ILE A 370 12.42 -3.55 3.46
CA ILE A 370 13.53 -2.76 2.93
C ILE A 370 13.31 -2.49 1.44
N GLY A 371 13.95 -1.45 0.90
CA GLY A 371 13.85 -1.08 -0.51
C GLY A 371 14.94 -0.10 -0.91
N ILE A 372 15.03 0.24 -2.18
CA ILE A 372 15.83 1.38 -2.62
C ILE A 372 15.22 2.66 -2.05
N ALA A 373 16.05 3.46 -1.39
CA ALA A 373 15.59 4.70 -0.78
C ALA A 373 15.21 5.71 -1.88
N SER A 374 13.91 5.99 -2.02
CA SER A 374 13.38 6.97 -2.97
C SER A 374 13.04 8.25 -2.24
N TYR A 375 13.71 9.36 -2.61
CA TYR A 375 13.50 10.64 -1.96
C TYR A 375 12.30 11.39 -2.52
N LYS A 376 11.27 11.51 -1.72
CA LYS A 376 10.06 12.30 -2.01
C LYS A 376 9.87 13.36 -0.91
N PRO A 377 10.34 14.61 -1.12
CA PRO A 377 10.13 15.69 -0.16
C PRO A 377 8.65 15.90 0.16
N TYR A 378 8.36 16.41 1.35
CA TYR A 378 7.02 16.87 1.68
C TYR A 378 6.50 17.85 0.63
N GLN A 379 5.20 17.82 0.34
CA GLN A 379 4.50 18.73 -0.57
C GLN A 379 5.11 18.77 -1.99
N SER A 380 5.70 17.68 -2.44
CA SER A 380 6.33 17.56 -3.76
C SER A 380 5.39 16.97 -4.82
N THR A 381 5.66 17.27 -6.08
CA THR A 381 4.90 16.81 -7.26
C THR A 381 5.83 16.58 -8.45
N GLY A 382 5.39 15.76 -9.39
CA GLY A 382 6.11 15.46 -10.64
C GLY A 382 6.51 13.99 -10.75
N GLU A 383 6.35 13.41 -11.94
CA GLU A 383 6.43 11.96 -12.16
C GLU A 383 5.57 11.19 -11.13
N ASP A 384 4.32 11.67 -10.95
CA ASP A 384 3.41 11.14 -9.96
C ASP A 384 3.16 9.64 -10.17
N PHE A 385 3.10 8.89 -9.07
CA PHE A 385 2.95 7.43 -9.05
C PHE A 385 4.05 6.63 -9.78
N LEU A 386 5.17 7.27 -10.15
CA LEU A 386 6.25 6.55 -10.85
C LEU A 386 6.84 5.42 -10.01
N GLN A 387 6.96 5.62 -8.70
CA GLN A 387 7.49 4.60 -7.80
C GLN A 387 6.64 3.32 -7.83
N ASN A 388 5.33 3.44 -7.99
CA ASN A 388 4.43 2.30 -8.20
C ASN A 388 4.82 1.48 -9.44
N HIS A 389 4.99 2.16 -10.57
CA HIS A 389 5.40 1.50 -11.81
C HIS A 389 6.77 0.81 -11.68
N LEU A 390 7.69 1.44 -10.93
CA LEU A 390 8.99 0.85 -10.64
C LEU A 390 8.86 -0.38 -9.73
N GLY A 391 7.98 -0.34 -8.74
CA GLY A 391 7.64 -1.51 -7.93
C GLY A 391 7.07 -2.66 -8.74
N MET A 392 6.15 -2.35 -9.67
CA MET A 392 5.56 -3.33 -10.58
C MET A 392 6.56 -3.96 -11.56
N ILE A 393 7.69 -3.33 -11.82
CA ILE A 393 8.79 -3.93 -12.57
C ILE A 393 9.88 -4.54 -11.67
N GLY A 394 9.55 -4.85 -10.41
CA GLY A 394 10.42 -5.58 -9.49
C GLY A 394 11.57 -4.78 -8.89
N ILE A 395 11.45 -3.46 -8.81
CA ILE A 395 12.36 -2.59 -8.07
C ILE A 395 11.72 -2.29 -6.72
N PRO A 396 12.20 -2.89 -5.60
CA PRO A 396 11.62 -2.64 -4.28
C PRO A 396 11.88 -1.18 -3.86
N ILE A 397 10.84 -0.46 -3.47
CA ILE A 397 10.90 0.96 -3.14
C ILE A 397 10.69 1.17 -1.62
N ASP A 398 11.44 2.13 -1.05
CA ASP A 398 11.24 2.67 0.30
C ASP A 398 11.25 4.20 0.21
N MET A 399 10.06 4.80 0.03
CA MET A 399 9.92 6.27 -0.09
C MET A 399 10.21 6.96 1.23
N ARG A 400 11.00 8.04 1.17
CA ARG A 400 11.41 8.81 2.36
C ARG A 400 11.21 10.31 2.15
N PRO A 401 10.63 11.04 3.14
CA PRO A 401 10.43 12.49 3.05
C PRO A 401 11.72 13.30 3.22
N GLU A 402 12.75 12.69 3.83
CA GLU A 402 14.07 13.28 4.03
C GLU A 402 15.10 12.64 3.11
N PHE A 403 16.11 13.42 2.66
CA PHE A 403 17.16 12.89 1.79
C PHE A 403 17.92 11.74 2.49
N PRO A 404 17.95 10.53 1.92
CA PRO A 404 18.42 9.32 2.61
C PRO A 404 19.96 9.20 2.60
N THR A 405 20.62 9.92 3.49
CA THR A 405 22.11 9.95 3.61
C THR A 405 22.70 8.62 4.08
N ASP A 406 21.91 7.73 4.66
CA ASP A 406 22.29 6.42 5.17
C ASP A 406 22.20 5.29 4.13
N ALA A 407 21.56 5.55 2.99
CA ALA A 407 21.40 4.57 1.92
C ALA A 407 22.64 4.52 1.01
N HIS A 408 22.97 3.34 0.47
CA HIS A 408 24.03 3.24 -0.54
C HIS A 408 23.57 3.79 -1.89
N THR A 409 22.36 3.44 -2.31
CA THR A 409 21.75 3.91 -3.55
C THR A 409 20.50 4.72 -3.24
N VAL A 410 20.42 5.92 -3.83
CA VAL A 410 19.28 6.83 -3.70
C VAL A 410 18.62 7.00 -5.06
N LEU A 411 17.29 6.78 -5.10
CA LEU A 411 16.45 7.05 -6.27
C LEU A 411 15.83 8.45 -6.15
N LEU A 412 16.01 9.25 -7.18
CA LEU A 412 15.53 10.63 -7.27
C LEU A 412 14.62 10.78 -8.50
N THR A 413 13.33 10.90 -8.26
CA THR A 413 12.34 11.25 -9.29
C THR A 413 12.15 12.76 -9.40
N GLU A 414 11.35 13.23 -10.33
CA GLU A 414 11.08 14.66 -10.51
C GLU A 414 10.61 15.35 -9.23
N GLN A 415 9.96 14.64 -8.32
CA GLN A 415 9.51 15.15 -7.02
C GLN A 415 10.65 15.76 -6.19
N ALA A 416 11.88 15.26 -6.34
CA ALA A 416 13.03 15.77 -5.60
C ALA A 416 13.43 17.21 -5.98
N LYS A 417 12.91 17.76 -7.10
CA LYS A 417 13.17 19.15 -7.55
C LYS A 417 12.79 20.23 -6.53
N PHE A 418 11.93 19.88 -5.57
CA PHE A 418 11.47 20.80 -4.52
C PHE A 418 12.52 20.99 -3.41
N ASP A 419 13.59 20.20 -3.41
CA ASP A 419 14.74 20.42 -2.51
C ASP A 419 15.73 21.41 -3.14
N PRO A 420 15.88 22.63 -2.61
CA PRO A 420 16.75 23.65 -3.18
C PRO A 420 18.24 23.26 -3.13
N ASP A 421 18.64 22.37 -2.22
CA ASP A 421 20.01 21.93 -2.01
C ASP A 421 20.32 20.59 -2.68
N LEU A 422 19.42 20.08 -3.52
CA LEU A 422 19.47 18.72 -4.08
C LEU A 422 20.79 18.41 -4.77
N VAL A 423 21.30 19.30 -5.65
CA VAL A 423 22.55 19.07 -6.39
C VAL A 423 23.75 18.96 -5.45
N GLY A 424 23.77 19.76 -4.38
CA GLY A 424 24.78 19.65 -3.31
C GLY A 424 24.72 18.31 -2.59
N LYS A 425 23.51 17.82 -2.30
CA LYS A 425 23.28 16.50 -1.67
C LYS A 425 23.68 15.35 -2.59
N ILE A 426 23.36 15.42 -3.89
CA ILE A 426 23.79 14.45 -4.91
C ILE A 426 25.34 14.38 -4.92
N ARG A 427 26.02 15.52 -5.03
CA ARG A 427 27.47 15.57 -5.03
C ARG A 427 28.09 14.94 -3.80
N ALA A 428 27.63 15.36 -2.61
CA ALA A 428 28.13 14.84 -1.35
C ALA A 428 27.93 13.33 -1.21
N HIS A 429 26.79 12.81 -1.67
CA HIS A 429 26.48 11.37 -1.65
C HIS A 429 27.43 10.56 -2.55
N LEU A 430 27.66 11.03 -3.78
CA LEU A 430 28.61 10.42 -4.72
C LEU A 430 30.06 10.46 -4.22
N GLU A 431 30.49 11.58 -3.60
CA GLU A 431 31.85 11.74 -3.02
C GLU A 431 32.07 10.78 -1.84
N GLN A 432 31.04 10.44 -1.11
CA GLN A 432 31.07 9.46 -0.01
C GLN A 432 31.08 8.00 -0.51
N GLY A 433 30.80 7.77 -1.79
CA GLY A 433 30.80 6.45 -2.43
C GLY A 433 29.42 5.81 -2.53
N GLY A 434 28.36 6.59 -2.29
CA GLY A 434 27.01 6.20 -2.61
C GLY A 434 26.72 6.32 -4.11
N ASP A 435 25.70 5.63 -4.57
CA ASP A 435 25.19 5.68 -5.94
C ASP A 435 23.90 6.51 -5.98
N VAL A 436 23.67 7.24 -7.07
CA VAL A 436 22.47 8.05 -7.29
C VAL A 436 21.80 7.66 -8.59
N VAL A 437 20.51 7.38 -8.56
CA VAL A 437 19.68 7.15 -9.74
C VAL A 437 18.78 8.35 -9.95
N VAL A 438 18.92 9.04 -11.07
CA VAL A 438 18.09 10.21 -11.46
C VAL A 438 17.20 9.79 -12.62
N THR A 439 15.91 10.11 -12.55
CA THR A 439 14.99 9.91 -13.67
C THR A 439 15.15 11.00 -14.72
N THR A 440 14.66 10.74 -15.94
CA THR A 440 14.69 11.77 -17.00
C THR A 440 13.84 12.98 -16.69
N GLY A 441 12.74 12.83 -15.93
CA GLY A 441 11.95 13.96 -15.45
C GLY A 441 12.76 14.88 -14.55
N LEU A 442 13.46 14.32 -13.55
CA LEU A 442 14.32 15.11 -12.68
C LEU A 442 15.53 15.68 -13.42
N LEU A 443 16.18 14.91 -14.31
CA LEU A 443 17.28 15.40 -15.13
C LEU A 443 16.91 16.70 -15.86
N LYS A 444 15.71 16.73 -16.46
CA LYS A 444 15.15 17.92 -17.13
C LYS A 444 15.02 19.11 -16.17
N GLN A 445 14.59 18.87 -14.94
CA GLN A 445 14.39 19.92 -13.93
C GLN A 445 15.72 20.47 -13.37
N LEU A 446 16.79 19.70 -13.40
CA LEU A 446 18.10 20.09 -12.87
C LEU A 446 19.02 20.75 -13.91
N GLN A 447 18.61 20.83 -15.17
CA GLN A 447 19.37 21.53 -16.21
C GLN A 447 19.58 23.01 -15.85
N GLY A 448 20.85 23.47 -15.94
CA GLY A 448 21.22 24.82 -15.54
C GLY A 448 21.23 25.09 -14.03
N LYS A 449 21.05 24.05 -13.20
CA LYS A 449 21.10 24.17 -11.73
C LYS A 449 22.36 23.58 -11.10
N GLY A 450 23.36 23.23 -11.90
CA GLY A 450 24.69 22.79 -11.45
C GLY A 450 24.92 21.27 -11.53
N LEU A 451 23.95 20.48 -11.99
CA LEU A 451 24.15 19.04 -12.20
C LEU A 451 25.21 18.78 -13.29
N GLU A 452 25.33 19.66 -14.26
CA GLU A 452 26.34 19.65 -15.32
C GLU A 452 27.78 19.75 -14.81
N GLN A 453 27.99 20.13 -13.54
CA GLN A 453 29.32 20.07 -12.88
C GLN A 453 29.64 18.67 -12.35
N ILE A 454 28.66 17.77 -12.33
CA ILE A 454 28.81 16.38 -11.93
C ILE A 454 28.86 15.49 -13.16
N ALA A 455 27.97 15.72 -14.14
CA ALA A 455 27.86 14.93 -15.36
C ALA A 455 27.35 15.80 -16.52
N ASP A 456 28.01 15.72 -17.68
CA ASP A 456 27.56 16.41 -18.91
C ASP A 456 26.48 15.58 -19.61
N ILE A 457 25.33 15.51 -18.96
CA ILE A 457 24.17 14.77 -19.42
C ILE A 457 22.93 15.69 -19.35
N HIS A 458 22.18 15.78 -20.44
CA HIS A 458 20.98 16.62 -20.49
C HIS A 458 19.90 16.07 -21.44
N THR A 459 18.66 16.45 -21.24
CA THR A 459 17.58 16.17 -22.19
C THR A 459 17.60 17.19 -23.30
N THR A 460 17.36 16.78 -24.56
CA THR A 460 17.35 17.69 -25.71
C THR A 460 15.98 18.37 -25.91
N GLY A 461 14.94 17.88 -25.22
CA GLY A 461 13.55 18.25 -25.43
C GLY A 461 12.87 17.49 -26.56
N ASN A 462 13.59 16.65 -27.29
CA ASN A 462 13.00 15.75 -28.29
C ASN A 462 12.56 14.43 -27.67
N VAL A 463 11.68 13.73 -28.39
CA VAL A 463 11.23 12.38 -28.05
C VAL A 463 11.66 11.43 -29.17
N LEU A 464 12.21 10.30 -28.80
CA LEU A 464 12.63 9.23 -29.69
C LEU A 464 11.66 8.05 -29.61
N ARG A 465 11.48 7.37 -30.73
CA ARG A 465 10.77 6.09 -30.81
C ARG A 465 11.78 4.97 -30.65
N VAL A 466 11.48 3.97 -29.84
CA VAL A 466 12.33 2.78 -29.66
C VAL A 466 11.47 1.51 -29.66
N ASN A 467 12.01 0.44 -30.24
CA ASN A 467 11.31 -0.85 -30.32
C ASN A 467 12.27 -2.07 -30.31
N ALA A 468 13.58 -1.84 -30.29
CA ALA A 468 14.59 -2.90 -30.18
C ALA A 468 15.64 -2.49 -29.16
N TYR A 469 16.16 -3.45 -28.40
CA TYR A 469 16.98 -3.19 -27.24
C TYR A 469 18.31 -3.94 -27.30
N TRP A 470 19.37 -3.29 -26.86
CA TRP A 470 20.72 -3.80 -26.93
C TRP A 470 21.47 -3.54 -25.62
N GLY A 471 22.25 -4.53 -25.18
CA GLY A 471 23.21 -4.38 -24.11
C GLY A 471 24.31 -3.41 -24.53
N GLY A 472 24.63 -2.48 -23.63
CA GLY A 472 25.77 -1.56 -23.75
C GLY A 472 26.93 -1.98 -22.86
N TYR A 473 27.66 -0.99 -22.32
CA TYR A 473 28.75 -1.21 -21.39
C TYR A 473 28.31 -2.03 -20.18
N GLY A 474 29.02 -3.13 -19.90
CA GLY A 474 28.77 -3.96 -18.72
C GLY A 474 27.55 -4.91 -18.79
N ALA A 475 26.55 -4.61 -19.59
CA ALA A 475 25.37 -5.48 -19.75
C ALA A 475 25.48 -6.48 -20.92
N GLY A 476 26.69 -6.83 -21.32
CA GLY A 476 26.93 -7.62 -22.52
C GLY A 476 26.90 -6.75 -23.77
N SER A 477 28.00 -6.02 -24.05
CA SER A 477 28.08 -5.09 -25.17
C SER A 477 27.71 -5.74 -26.51
N GLY A 478 26.68 -5.18 -27.18
CA GLY A 478 26.13 -5.71 -28.42
C GLY A 478 25.17 -6.89 -28.29
N ALA A 479 24.88 -7.34 -27.07
CA ALA A 479 23.86 -8.37 -26.87
C ALA A 479 22.47 -7.84 -27.24
N ASN A 480 21.71 -8.62 -28.00
CA ASN A 480 20.31 -8.34 -28.29
C ASN A 480 19.48 -8.65 -27.03
N LEU A 481 18.79 -7.65 -26.48
CA LEU A 481 17.95 -7.77 -25.28
C LEU A 481 16.45 -7.90 -25.62
N GLY A 482 16.10 -7.98 -26.91
CA GLY A 482 14.71 -8.19 -27.35
C GLY A 482 14.13 -7.02 -28.13
N LYS A 483 12.85 -7.18 -28.42
CA LYS A 483 12.02 -6.21 -29.16
C LYS A 483 10.65 -6.11 -28.51
N THR A 484 10.00 -4.97 -28.70
CA THR A 484 8.63 -4.72 -28.26
C THR A 484 7.85 -3.92 -29.32
N SER A 485 6.61 -3.57 -29.05
CA SER A 485 5.92 -2.46 -29.73
C SER A 485 6.72 -1.17 -29.55
N GLU A 486 6.50 -0.20 -30.44
CA GLU A 486 7.16 1.08 -30.36
C GLU A 486 6.73 1.84 -29.11
N ILE A 487 7.69 2.34 -28.33
CA ILE A 487 7.49 3.22 -27.19
C ILE A 487 8.19 4.56 -27.39
N LEU A 488 7.72 5.59 -26.71
CA LEU A 488 8.27 6.94 -26.78
C LEU A 488 9.13 7.22 -25.54
N VAL A 489 10.36 7.68 -25.77
CA VAL A 489 11.30 8.00 -24.68
C VAL A 489 11.93 9.38 -24.90
N PRO A 490 12.24 10.16 -23.86
CA PRO A 490 12.99 11.40 -23.97
C PRO A 490 14.36 11.16 -24.60
N GLU A 491 14.78 12.07 -25.49
CA GLU A 491 16.14 12.05 -26.03
C GLU A 491 17.13 12.65 -25.02
N ILE A 492 18.17 11.89 -24.70
CA ILE A 492 19.26 12.31 -23.82
C ILE A 492 20.51 12.53 -24.66
N ALA A 493 21.14 13.69 -24.52
CA ALA A 493 22.48 13.99 -25.00
C ALA A 493 23.50 13.80 -23.86
N PHE A 494 24.62 13.19 -24.16
CA PHE A 494 25.69 12.94 -23.22
C PHE A 494 27.04 12.87 -23.95
N LEU A 495 28.14 13.11 -23.21
CA LEU A 495 29.48 13.01 -23.76
C LEU A 495 29.94 11.54 -23.79
N THR A 496 30.20 11.03 -24.99
CA THR A 496 30.74 9.67 -25.19
C THR A 496 32.10 9.52 -24.55
N ASN A 497 32.35 8.43 -23.84
CA ASN A 497 33.52 8.11 -23.03
C ASN A 497 33.63 8.84 -21.69
N ASP A 498 32.70 9.73 -21.38
CA ASP A 498 32.45 10.27 -20.06
C ASP A 498 31.30 9.50 -19.39
N ALA A 499 30.19 9.35 -20.10
CA ALA A 499 29.07 8.49 -19.70
C ALA A 499 28.88 7.28 -20.63
N TRP A 500 28.35 6.18 -20.08
CA TRP A 500 28.21 4.91 -20.80
C TRP A 500 26.79 4.36 -20.71
N PRO A 501 26.13 4.07 -21.85
CA PRO A 501 24.83 3.42 -21.83
C PRO A 501 24.96 1.94 -21.44
N ILE A 502 24.24 1.55 -20.40
CA ILE A 502 24.11 0.16 -19.94
C ILE A 502 23.10 -0.59 -20.82
N VAL A 503 21.96 0.05 -21.10
CA VAL A 503 20.93 -0.43 -22.01
C VAL A 503 20.62 0.66 -23.02
N ARG A 504 20.48 0.27 -24.29
CA ARG A 504 20.11 1.14 -25.41
C ARG A 504 18.84 0.65 -26.06
N GLY A 505 17.90 1.55 -26.28
CA GLY A 505 16.78 1.36 -27.20
C GLY A 505 17.09 1.95 -28.55
N THR A 506 16.63 1.34 -29.64
CA THR A 506 16.83 1.83 -31.01
C THR A 506 15.56 1.74 -31.85
N ALA A 507 15.40 2.69 -32.78
CA ALA A 507 14.46 2.61 -33.89
C ALA A 507 15.00 3.46 -35.05
N GLY A 508 14.93 2.95 -36.27
CA GLY A 508 15.29 3.71 -37.49
C GLY A 508 16.74 4.22 -37.51
N GLY A 509 17.67 3.54 -36.86
CA GLY A 509 19.11 3.91 -36.85
C GLY A 509 19.50 4.93 -35.77
N ARG A 510 18.57 5.46 -35.01
CA ARG A 510 18.83 6.29 -33.81
C ARG A 510 18.74 5.44 -32.54
N GLY A 511 19.57 5.76 -31.56
CA GLY A 511 19.60 5.08 -30.27
C GLY A 511 19.36 6.05 -29.12
N ALA A 512 18.64 5.58 -28.09
CA ALA A 512 18.47 6.27 -26.83
C ALA A 512 19.00 5.41 -25.69
N PRO A 513 19.75 5.93 -24.71
CA PRO A 513 20.04 5.20 -23.50
C PRO A 513 18.75 5.01 -22.70
N LEU A 514 18.51 3.80 -22.20
CA LEU A 514 17.43 3.52 -21.24
C LEU A 514 17.97 3.51 -19.80
N LEU A 515 19.21 3.10 -19.64
CA LEU A 515 19.98 3.29 -18.42
C LEU A 515 21.38 3.77 -18.82
N LEU A 516 21.73 4.98 -18.40
CA LEU A 516 23.05 5.57 -18.59
C LEU A 516 23.77 5.59 -17.25
N MET A 517 25.08 5.42 -17.24
CA MET A 517 25.90 5.59 -16.05
C MET A 517 27.05 6.56 -16.29
N ASP A 518 27.39 7.33 -15.26
CA ASP A 518 28.55 8.19 -15.19
C ASP A 518 29.25 8.00 -13.83
N ARG A 519 30.56 8.17 -13.80
CA ARG A 519 31.37 8.02 -12.58
C ARG A 519 31.76 9.37 -12.03
N TYR A 520 31.37 9.65 -10.81
CA TYR A 520 31.78 10.85 -10.13
C TYR A 520 32.43 10.52 -8.79
N SER A 521 33.71 10.88 -8.62
CA SER A 521 34.46 10.56 -7.40
C SER A 521 34.46 9.05 -7.08
N LYS A 522 33.81 8.63 -6.00
CA LYS A 522 33.72 7.23 -5.53
C LYS A 522 32.41 6.56 -5.92
N GLY A 523 31.40 7.33 -6.29
CA GLY A 523 30.04 6.85 -6.58
C GLY A 523 29.74 6.81 -8.08
N ILE A 524 28.54 6.37 -8.40
CA ILE A 524 28.02 6.29 -9.76
C ILE A 524 26.70 7.06 -9.83
N LEU A 525 26.62 7.97 -10.79
CA LEU A 525 25.37 8.58 -11.22
C LEU A 525 24.75 7.73 -12.32
N TYR A 526 23.54 7.27 -12.10
CA TYR A 526 22.71 6.62 -13.12
C TYR A 526 21.62 7.58 -13.59
N VAL A 527 21.35 7.58 -14.90
CA VAL A 527 20.14 8.21 -15.45
C VAL A 527 19.25 7.11 -15.98
N LEU A 528 18.09 6.97 -15.33
CA LEU A 528 17.03 6.04 -15.74
C LEU A 528 16.04 6.77 -16.64
N THR A 529 15.94 6.33 -17.89
CA THR A 529 15.00 6.89 -18.85
C THR A 529 13.61 6.35 -18.56
N ILE A 530 12.69 7.27 -18.27
CA ILE A 530 11.27 6.98 -18.09
C ILE A 530 10.57 7.26 -19.42
N PRO A 531 9.79 6.33 -19.98
CA PRO A 531 8.96 6.59 -21.16
C PRO A 531 7.98 7.74 -20.93
N GLU A 532 7.52 8.38 -22.02
CA GLU A 532 6.51 9.44 -21.96
C GLU A 532 5.18 8.96 -21.33
N ASN A 533 4.88 7.67 -21.46
CA ASN A 533 3.85 6.99 -20.68
C ASN A 533 4.52 5.95 -19.77
N ALA A 534 4.41 6.11 -18.46
CA ALA A 534 5.02 5.21 -17.49
C ALA A 534 4.55 3.74 -17.64
N ASN A 535 3.34 3.51 -18.14
CA ASN A 535 2.84 2.16 -18.45
C ASN A 535 3.69 1.44 -19.52
N ASP A 536 4.41 2.17 -20.36
CA ASP A 536 5.30 1.57 -21.36
C ASP A 536 6.52 0.86 -20.74
N LEU A 537 6.80 1.10 -19.46
CA LEU A 537 7.77 0.31 -18.69
C LEU A 537 7.40 -1.17 -18.67
N TYR A 538 6.11 -1.49 -18.73
CA TYR A 538 5.63 -2.88 -18.74
C TYR A 538 5.82 -3.57 -20.09
N ALA A 539 6.00 -2.82 -21.16
CA ALA A 539 6.30 -3.35 -22.48
C ALA A 539 7.78 -3.74 -22.64
N LEU A 540 8.66 -3.31 -21.74
CA LEU A 540 10.09 -3.61 -21.82
C LEU A 540 10.36 -5.13 -21.69
N PRO A 541 11.18 -5.73 -22.57
CA PRO A 541 11.54 -7.13 -22.46
C PRO A 541 12.22 -7.46 -21.13
N GLN A 542 11.97 -8.68 -20.62
CA GLN A 542 12.57 -9.15 -19.35
C GLN A 542 14.08 -8.96 -19.29
N PRO A 543 14.92 -9.24 -20.34
CA PRO A 543 16.36 -8.98 -20.26
C PRO A 543 16.74 -7.50 -20.08
N VAL A 544 15.91 -6.57 -20.58
CA VAL A 544 16.08 -5.13 -20.36
C VAL A 544 15.82 -4.78 -18.89
N LEU A 545 14.69 -5.24 -18.35
CA LEU A 545 14.34 -5.01 -16.94
C LEU A 545 15.38 -5.64 -16.00
N THR A 546 15.85 -6.84 -16.32
CA THR A 546 16.89 -7.53 -15.54
C THR A 546 18.21 -6.75 -15.55
N ALA A 547 18.60 -6.20 -16.71
CA ALA A 547 19.80 -5.35 -16.80
C ALA A 547 19.63 -4.08 -15.94
N ILE A 548 18.48 -3.40 -16.01
CA ILE A 548 18.21 -2.21 -15.20
C ILE A 548 18.29 -2.56 -13.70
N ARG A 549 17.55 -3.57 -13.25
CA ARG A 549 17.52 -4.02 -11.84
C ARG A 549 18.94 -4.33 -11.32
N ARG A 550 19.74 -5.06 -12.11
CA ARG A 550 21.11 -5.47 -11.73
C ARG A 550 22.00 -4.28 -11.38
N TYR A 551 21.85 -3.16 -12.06
CA TYR A 551 22.68 -1.97 -11.81
C TYR A 551 22.14 -1.12 -10.67
N ILE A 552 20.85 -0.80 -10.69
CA ILE A 552 20.28 0.09 -9.66
C ILE A 552 20.10 -0.59 -8.30
N LEU A 553 20.01 -1.93 -8.27
CA LEU A 553 19.94 -2.73 -7.04
C LEU A 553 21.29 -3.36 -6.67
N SER A 554 22.42 -2.82 -7.15
CA SER A 554 23.75 -3.40 -6.94
C SER A 554 24.15 -3.55 -5.45
N GLY A 555 23.54 -2.79 -4.56
CA GLY A 555 23.71 -2.89 -3.11
C GLY A 555 22.76 -3.86 -2.41
N PHE A 556 21.79 -4.45 -3.13
CA PHE A 556 20.83 -5.39 -2.56
C PHE A 556 21.34 -6.82 -2.65
N ARG A 557 20.96 -7.60 -1.64
CA ARG A 557 21.27 -9.03 -1.55
C ARG A 557 20.49 -9.86 -2.57
N PHE A 558 19.26 -9.45 -2.86
CA PHE A 558 18.33 -10.14 -3.76
C PHE A 558 18.33 -9.48 -5.13
N MET A 559 18.39 -10.28 -6.19
CA MET A 559 18.18 -9.84 -7.56
C MET A 559 17.09 -10.69 -8.21
N LEU A 560 16.19 -10.04 -8.94
CA LEU A 560 15.08 -10.66 -9.63
C LEU A 560 15.27 -10.58 -11.14
N ASP A 561 15.27 -11.72 -11.82
CA ASP A 561 15.09 -11.84 -13.26
C ASP A 561 13.64 -12.30 -13.52
N ALA A 562 12.80 -11.39 -13.96
CA ALA A 562 11.38 -11.60 -14.17
C ALA A 562 10.84 -10.61 -15.22
N PRO A 563 9.71 -10.91 -15.86
CA PRO A 563 9.00 -9.90 -16.66
C PRO A 563 8.48 -8.75 -15.79
N SER A 564 7.89 -7.74 -16.41
CA SER A 564 7.09 -6.72 -15.72
C SER A 564 5.89 -7.34 -15.01
N LYS A 565 5.25 -6.58 -14.11
CA LYS A 565 4.12 -7.04 -13.27
C LYS A 565 4.49 -8.22 -12.36
N VAL A 566 5.79 -8.34 -12.02
CA VAL A 566 6.29 -9.21 -10.94
C VAL A 566 7.08 -8.36 -9.98
N SER A 567 6.56 -8.19 -8.77
CA SER A 567 7.12 -7.35 -7.71
C SER A 567 7.96 -8.15 -6.72
N LEU A 568 8.94 -7.46 -6.11
CA LEU A 568 9.82 -8.00 -5.08
C LEU A 568 9.66 -7.19 -3.79
N PHE A 569 9.38 -7.87 -2.68
CA PHE A 569 9.28 -7.28 -1.35
C PHE A 569 10.35 -7.89 -0.44
N PRO A 570 11.53 -7.29 -0.32
CA PRO A 570 12.61 -7.81 0.52
C PRO A 570 12.47 -7.31 1.97
N TYR A 571 13.04 -8.11 2.91
CA TYR A 571 13.05 -7.82 4.34
C TYR A 571 14.46 -7.97 4.93
N ASP A 572 14.71 -7.29 6.04
CA ASP A 572 16.05 -7.19 6.65
C ASP A 572 16.58 -8.48 7.29
N ASN A 573 15.71 -9.48 7.48
CA ASN A 573 16.04 -10.77 8.10
C ASN A 573 16.29 -11.91 7.09
N ARG A 574 16.68 -11.59 5.85
CA ARG A 574 16.93 -12.56 4.77
C ARG A 574 15.68 -13.30 4.28
N THR A 575 14.50 -12.69 4.47
CA THR A 575 13.27 -13.15 3.86
C THR A 575 12.85 -12.19 2.75
N PHE A 576 12.05 -12.69 1.83
CA PHE A 576 11.46 -11.86 0.78
C PHE A 576 10.17 -12.49 0.25
N VAL A 577 9.36 -11.66 -0.38
CA VAL A 577 8.15 -12.09 -1.10
C VAL A 577 8.30 -11.71 -2.56
N VAL A 578 7.91 -12.60 -3.46
CA VAL A 578 7.71 -12.31 -4.88
C VAL A 578 6.23 -12.44 -5.18
N GLN A 579 5.66 -11.45 -5.84
CA GLN A 579 4.26 -11.42 -6.23
C GLN A 579 4.12 -11.21 -7.72
N SER A 580 3.29 -12.02 -8.35
CA SER A 580 2.90 -11.88 -9.75
C SER A 580 1.52 -11.27 -9.87
N PHE A 581 1.40 -10.23 -10.68
CA PHE A 581 0.15 -9.63 -11.13
C PHE A 581 -0.14 -9.95 -12.60
N LEU A 582 0.53 -10.96 -13.14
CA LEU A 582 0.34 -11.44 -14.50
C LEU A 582 -0.88 -12.36 -14.59
N ASP A 583 -1.49 -12.42 -15.78
CA ASP A 583 -2.60 -13.33 -16.09
C ASP A 583 -2.13 -14.74 -16.48
N THR A 584 -0.82 -14.95 -16.61
CA THR A 584 -0.21 -16.22 -17.03
C THR A 584 0.96 -16.58 -16.12
N PRO A 585 1.28 -17.88 -15.97
CA PRO A 585 2.49 -18.29 -15.26
C PRO A 585 3.74 -17.68 -15.88
N ALA A 586 4.73 -17.36 -15.05
CA ALA A 586 6.01 -16.83 -15.48
C ALA A 586 7.18 -17.57 -14.84
N ASP A 587 8.19 -17.87 -15.65
CA ASP A 587 9.47 -18.36 -15.14
C ASP A 587 10.33 -17.19 -14.71
N ILE A 588 10.76 -17.23 -13.46
CA ILE A 588 11.59 -16.21 -12.82
C ILE A 588 12.86 -16.84 -12.29
N THR A 589 13.90 -16.02 -12.17
CA THR A 589 15.12 -16.41 -11.47
C THR A 589 15.39 -15.43 -10.32
N ILE A 590 15.57 -15.97 -9.12
CA ILE A 590 16.02 -15.23 -7.96
C ILE A 590 17.50 -15.50 -7.78
N SER A 591 18.31 -14.45 -7.73
CA SER A 591 19.74 -14.57 -7.50
C SER A 591 20.11 -13.99 -6.15
N LEU A 592 20.85 -14.75 -5.34
CA LEU A 592 21.38 -14.34 -4.04
C LEU A 592 22.89 -14.13 -4.13
N LEU A 593 23.37 -13.05 -3.53
CA LEU A 593 24.80 -12.68 -3.59
C LEU A 593 25.70 -13.45 -2.62
N ASP A 594 25.12 -14.35 -1.84
CA ASP A 594 25.84 -15.17 -0.84
C ASP A 594 25.73 -16.68 -1.13
N GLN A 595 26.34 -17.48 -0.24
CA GLN A 595 26.37 -18.93 -0.34
C GLN A 595 25.12 -19.62 0.22
N ALA A 596 23.92 -19.00 0.10
CA ALA A 596 22.69 -19.70 0.44
C ALA A 596 22.54 -20.92 -0.47
N SER A 597 22.27 -22.08 0.09
CA SER A 597 22.11 -23.32 -0.68
C SER A 597 20.66 -23.59 -1.07
N HIS A 598 19.72 -23.14 -0.24
CA HIS A 598 18.30 -23.42 -0.36
C HIS A 598 17.45 -22.18 -0.14
N LEU A 599 16.29 -22.14 -0.79
CA LEU A 599 15.16 -21.29 -0.45
C LEU A 599 14.06 -22.13 0.13
N ARG A 600 13.62 -21.79 1.35
CA ARG A 600 12.44 -22.41 1.94
C ARG A 600 11.22 -21.52 1.72
N ASN A 601 10.18 -22.09 1.11
CA ASN A 601 8.87 -21.45 1.01
C ASN A 601 8.23 -21.37 2.41
N LEU A 602 7.96 -20.17 2.89
CA LEU A 602 7.46 -19.92 4.24
C LEU A 602 6.01 -20.38 4.45
N ALA A 603 5.23 -20.52 3.38
CA ALA A 603 3.84 -20.98 3.45
C ALA A 603 3.75 -22.51 3.46
N THR A 604 4.53 -23.19 2.62
CA THR A 604 4.45 -24.66 2.43
C THR A 604 5.53 -25.42 3.16
N GLY A 605 6.66 -24.78 3.47
CA GLY A 605 7.87 -25.43 4.01
C GLY A 605 8.71 -26.16 2.96
N GLU A 606 8.34 -26.08 1.69
CA GLU A 606 9.07 -26.69 0.57
C GLU A 606 10.40 -26.00 0.35
N GLU A 607 11.46 -26.78 0.11
CA GLU A 607 12.80 -26.27 -0.15
C GLU A 607 13.13 -26.35 -1.64
N THR A 608 13.72 -25.29 -2.17
CA THR A 608 14.24 -25.22 -3.54
C THR A 608 15.77 -25.12 -3.47
N GLU A 609 16.47 -26.04 -4.12
CA GLU A 609 17.92 -26.04 -4.20
C GLU A 609 18.44 -25.01 -5.21
N GLY A 610 19.45 -24.24 -4.80
CA GLY A 610 20.07 -23.24 -5.65
C GLY A 610 21.23 -23.80 -6.48
N LYS A 611 21.49 -23.18 -7.62
CA LYS A 611 22.64 -23.47 -8.47
C LYS A 611 23.65 -22.33 -8.42
N VAL A 612 24.92 -22.67 -8.13
CA VAL A 612 26.00 -21.70 -8.17
C VAL A 612 26.24 -21.28 -9.62
N ALA A 613 26.11 -20.00 -9.90
CA ALA A 613 26.37 -19.40 -11.18
C ALA A 613 27.65 -18.55 -11.14
N ALA A 614 28.43 -18.61 -12.24
CA ALA A 614 29.61 -17.77 -12.38
C ALA A 614 29.21 -16.31 -12.62
N ALA A 615 30.03 -15.38 -12.11
CA ALA A 615 29.85 -13.96 -12.35
C ALA A 615 29.76 -13.66 -13.85
N THR A 616 28.73 -12.94 -14.25
CA THR A 616 28.68 -12.34 -15.59
C THR A 616 29.67 -11.17 -15.67
N ARG A 617 30.27 -10.98 -16.85
CA ARG A 617 31.21 -9.89 -17.09
C ARG A 617 30.57 -8.54 -16.75
N GLY A 618 31.18 -7.80 -15.82
CA GLY A 618 30.67 -6.52 -15.32
C GLY A 618 29.88 -6.62 -14.00
N SER A 619 29.68 -7.82 -13.44
CA SER A 619 29.13 -7.97 -12.07
C SER A 619 30.18 -7.54 -11.04
N ARG A 620 29.77 -6.79 -10.02
CA ARG A 620 30.60 -6.47 -8.83
C ARG A 620 30.84 -7.70 -7.95
N HIS A 621 30.08 -8.78 -8.13
CA HIS A 621 30.11 -9.99 -7.30
C HIS A 621 30.63 -11.19 -8.10
N ALA A 622 31.56 -11.94 -7.53
CA ALA A 622 32.26 -13.02 -8.21
C ALA A 622 31.41 -14.30 -8.36
N LEU A 623 30.54 -14.57 -7.41
CA LEU A 623 29.65 -15.73 -7.37
C LEU A 623 28.27 -15.33 -6.85
N HIS A 624 27.23 -15.99 -7.34
CA HIS A 624 25.86 -15.90 -6.83
C HIS A 624 25.18 -17.27 -6.98
N VAL A 625 24.11 -17.45 -6.25
CA VAL A 625 23.28 -18.66 -6.31
C VAL A 625 21.95 -18.31 -6.97
N GLU A 626 21.58 -19.05 -7.98
CA GLU A 626 20.35 -18.86 -8.75
C GLU A 626 19.30 -19.93 -8.42
N PHE A 627 18.05 -19.48 -8.27
CA PHE A 627 16.88 -20.28 -8.03
C PHE A 627 15.87 -20.04 -9.15
N HIS A 628 15.58 -21.07 -9.93
CA HIS A 628 14.60 -21.01 -11.02
C HIS A 628 13.25 -21.45 -10.51
N ILE A 629 12.26 -20.59 -10.60
CA ILE A 629 10.93 -20.79 -10.04
C ILE A 629 9.88 -20.39 -11.08
N THR A 630 8.82 -21.17 -11.21
CA THR A 630 7.62 -20.76 -11.95
C THR A 630 6.63 -20.16 -10.97
N ILE A 631 6.35 -18.85 -11.08
CA ILE A 631 5.31 -18.20 -10.30
C ILE A 631 3.98 -18.24 -11.06
N GLN A 632 2.92 -18.59 -10.33
CA GLN A 632 1.57 -18.64 -10.87
C GLN A 632 0.95 -17.25 -11.01
N PRO A 633 -0.07 -17.05 -11.86
CA PRO A 633 -0.77 -15.77 -11.97
C PRO A 633 -1.34 -15.33 -10.62
N HIS A 634 -1.36 -14.02 -10.37
CA HIS A 634 -1.98 -13.42 -9.19
C HIS A 634 -1.65 -14.18 -7.89
N SER A 635 -0.35 -14.44 -7.69
CA SER A 635 0.13 -15.27 -6.58
C SER A 635 1.29 -14.63 -5.84
N ILE A 636 1.37 -14.93 -4.55
CA ILE A 636 2.47 -14.57 -3.67
C ILE A 636 3.29 -15.80 -3.30
N LEU A 637 4.61 -15.68 -3.34
CA LEU A 637 5.56 -16.67 -2.84
C LEU A 637 6.49 -15.99 -1.82
N ALA A 638 6.47 -16.49 -0.60
CA ALA A 638 7.30 -15.98 0.49
C ALA A 638 8.43 -16.95 0.80
N PHE A 639 9.66 -16.47 0.85
CA PHE A 639 10.85 -17.27 1.02
C PHE A 639 11.74 -16.81 2.17
N ALA A 640 12.44 -17.76 2.78
CA ALA A 640 13.61 -17.53 3.61
C ALA A 640 14.83 -18.17 2.96
N GLU A 641 15.98 -17.49 3.06
CA GLU A 641 17.27 -18.07 2.72
C GLU A 641 17.69 -19.05 3.80
N GLU A 642 18.19 -20.23 3.40
CA GLU A 642 18.83 -21.22 4.26
C GLU A 642 20.23 -21.56 3.75
N GLN A 643 21.17 -21.80 4.70
CA GLN A 643 22.58 -22.12 4.42
C GLN A 643 22.77 -23.63 4.23
#